data_6ecc89c5e46fd1f558c66887224ac2a1
#
_entry.id   6ecc89c5e46fd1f558c66887224ac2a1
#
_cell.length_a   1.000
_cell.length_b   1.000
_cell.length_c   1.000
_cell.angle_alpha   90.00
_cell.angle_beta   90.00
_cell.angle_gamma   90.00
#
_symmetry.space_group_name_H-M   'P 1'
#
loop_
_entity.id
_entity.type
_entity.pdbx_description
1 polymer ?
#
loop_
_entity_poly.entity_id
_entity_poly.type
_entity_poly.pdbx_seq_one_letter_code
_entity_poly.pdbx_strand_id
1 'polypeptide(L)'
;MGVEAFAIHDANDRRTFYLTVTQLVATGACRQCEIIKTFGVSKSSMIRSIKRYNEKGAEGFFANRNVRRSGSVLTDDVLIKAQELLDSGASRHETAGKLNVPLDTLRKALEDGRLVERPMTTIMADKSSRSVISAKAAEGMGTACTRLFERVMASIGLLPGGATTKFEPNRDVSYGGVLCALPALLANGLLSKAGELLGKVNGYYTMAHILILLASMALARIRTVEKLGGETPCEFGQVIGLDRIPEVRCLRKKMDQLSAGDSAEKWAAHLSGEWMKADVESVGTLYVDGHVRVYHGSATKLPRHYVSRERLCLRGTSEYWVNDAKGRPFFVVERVVDSGLLEALRTDIVPRLLKEVPQQPSAEELDANLLMCRFTLIFDREGYSPAFFKEMWEQHRIACISYHKHPGADWPKECFYEQTATLSNNETVTMQLAERGSLIGSGKAAVWMREIRKLTDKGHQTSIIATEFEATHDRLAVNLFARWCQENFFKYMMEHFAIDLLAEYGTTALPDTTKVVNPSWRQLSNRKRSIQSKLTHRRAIFAALTMQPEDQQDHKAYKQWLEKKALMLQEVRVLEQNLDELAATLKTTPHHVKLSELPDTEKFSRLLPNRKRLLDTIRMIAYRAETAVIPLLTGPKLNSSEARALIQNLFTSDADIIPQPHESKLLIRVHNASRPVTDTHLQKLFVALNETATIYPETNLQMIFQLIADVPENPGNGFIANSVR
;
A
#
# COMPACT_ATOMS: atom_id res chain seq x y z
N MET A 1 -50.75 12.72 2.58
CA MET A 1 -50.91 11.28 2.74
C MET A 1 -52.08 11.02 3.65
N GLY A 2 -52.92 10.04 3.34
CA GLY A 2 -54.19 9.79 4.00
C GLY A 2 -54.07 9.39 5.47
N VAL A 3 -55.22 9.40 6.14
CA VAL A 3 -55.39 9.14 7.56
C VAL A 3 -55.26 7.64 7.93
N GLU A 4 -54.98 6.77 6.96
CA GLU A 4 -54.91 5.32 7.18
C GLU A 4 -53.49 4.91 7.65
N ALA A 5 -53.46 4.06 8.68
CA ALA A 5 -52.22 3.52 9.21
C ALA A 5 -51.56 2.57 8.20
N PHE A 6 -50.33 2.82 7.80
CA PHE A 6 -49.58 1.94 6.90
C PHE A 6 -49.23 0.57 7.53
N ALA A 7 -48.94 0.56 8.83
CA ALA A 7 -48.74 -0.65 9.61
C ALA A 7 -49.01 -0.38 11.08
N ILE A 8 -49.55 -1.41 11.76
CA ILE A 8 -49.80 -1.39 13.22
C ILE A 8 -48.98 -2.53 13.82
N HIS A 9 -48.20 -2.25 14.84
CA HIS A 9 -47.39 -3.25 15.55
C HIS A 9 -47.30 -2.89 17.05
N ASP A 10 -47.00 -3.88 17.88
CA ASP A 10 -46.77 -3.65 19.31
C ASP A 10 -45.56 -2.72 19.53
N ALA A 11 -45.68 -1.84 20.51
CA ALA A 11 -44.61 -0.86 20.85
C ALA A 11 -43.26 -1.51 21.18
N ASN A 12 -43.29 -2.76 21.65
CA ASN A 12 -42.09 -3.54 21.99
C ASN A 12 -41.58 -4.40 20.82
N ASP A 13 -42.37 -4.54 19.72
CA ASP A 13 -41.97 -5.32 18.56
C ASP A 13 -41.03 -4.55 17.64
N ARG A 14 -39.78 -4.49 18.05
CA ARG A 14 -38.69 -3.84 17.27
C ARG A 14 -38.43 -4.52 15.91
N ARG A 15 -38.78 -5.81 15.74
CA ARG A 15 -38.52 -6.54 14.49
C ARG A 15 -39.49 -6.07 13.40
N THR A 16 -40.78 -6.04 13.69
CA THR A 16 -41.79 -5.52 12.77
C THR A 16 -41.58 -4.04 12.52
N PHE A 17 -41.23 -3.24 13.53
CA PHE A 17 -40.87 -1.84 13.35
C PHE A 17 -39.75 -1.66 12.32
N TYR A 18 -38.57 -2.34 12.53
CA TYR A 18 -37.47 -2.22 11.60
C TYR A 18 -37.76 -2.76 10.20
N LEU A 19 -38.56 -3.81 10.07
CA LEU A 19 -39.03 -4.30 8.77
C LEU A 19 -39.87 -3.23 8.06
N THR A 20 -40.86 -2.66 8.74
CA THR A 20 -41.77 -1.65 8.18
C THR A 20 -41.03 -0.40 7.72
N VAL A 21 -40.17 0.19 8.57
CA VAL A 21 -39.42 1.37 8.18
C VAL A 21 -38.41 1.09 7.07
N THR A 22 -37.89 -0.14 7.00
CA THR A 22 -37.00 -0.55 5.91
C THR A 22 -37.77 -0.72 4.59
N GLN A 23 -38.96 -1.27 4.63
CA GLN A 23 -39.85 -1.37 3.45
C GLN A 23 -40.20 0.02 2.90
N LEU A 24 -40.56 0.98 3.76
CA LEU A 24 -40.82 2.36 3.34
C LEU A 24 -39.64 3.02 2.63
N VAL A 25 -38.41 2.74 3.07
CA VAL A 25 -37.20 3.23 2.39
C VAL A 25 -36.95 2.46 1.09
N ALA A 26 -37.12 1.14 1.08
CA ALA A 26 -36.87 0.29 -0.09
C ALA A 26 -37.88 0.57 -1.23
N THR A 27 -39.14 0.89 -0.90
CA THR A 27 -40.16 1.28 -1.89
C THR A 27 -40.04 2.74 -2.35
N GLY A 28 -39.15 3.51 -1.78
CA GLY A 28 -38.97 4.93 -2.11
C GLY A 28 -40.04 5.86 -1.52
N ALA A 29 -40.93 5.36 -0.64
CA ALA A 29 -41.97 6.16 0.01
C ALA A 29 -41.41 7.17 1.00
N CYS A 30 -40.23 6.89 1.62
CA CYS A 30 -39.53 7.77 2.54
C CYS A 30 -38.03 7.70 2.32
N ARG A 31 -37.31 8.80 2.60
CA ARG A 31 -35.85 8.80 2.62
C ARG A 31 -35.34 8.28 3.95
N GLN A 32 -34.18 7.62 3.93
CA GLN A 32 -33.53 7.11 5.15
C GLN A 32 -33.33 8.18 6.22
N CYS A 33 -33.00 9.40 5.83
CA CYS A 33 -32.80 10.53 6.77
C CYS A 33 -34.09 10.96 7.46
N GLU A 34 -35.24 10.82 6.82
CA GLU A 34 -36.56 11.15 7.37
C GLU A 34 -36.94 10.14 8.46
N ILE A 35 -36.74 8.87 8.22
CA ILE A 35 -36.96 7.82 9.23
C ILE A 35 -36.07 8.02 10.46
N ILE A 36 -34.78 8.32 10.25
CA ILE A 36 -33.83 8.57 11.34
C ILE A 36 -34.29 9.76 12.19
N LYS A 37 -34.72 10.84 11.54
CA LYS A 37 -35.16 12.07 12.22
C LYS A 37 -36.48 11.91 12.96
N THR A 38 -37.44 11.20 12.34
CA THR A 38 -38.82 11.07 12.87
C THR A 38 -38.89 10.08 14.04
N PHE A 39 -38.17 8.95 13.92
CA PHE A 39 -38.27 7.87 14.91
C PHE A 39 -37.04 7.78 15.84
N GLY A 40 -36.06 8.68 15.73
CA GLY A 40 -34.86 8.68 16.57
C GLY A 40 -33.96 7.45 16.40
N VAL A 41 -34.05 6.76 15.26
CA VAL A 41 -33.29 5.54 15.00
C VAL A 41 -31.86 5.89 14.60
N SER A 42 -30.88 5.13 15.08
CA SER A 42 -29.48 5.38 14.69
C SER A 42 -29.25 5.07 13.20
N LYS A 43 -28.42 5.88 12.54
CA LYS A 43 -28.03 5.70 11.12
C LYS A 43 -27.46 4.30 10.87
N SER A 44 -26.64 3.80 11.80
CA SER A 44 -26.05 2.46 11.71
C SER A 44 -27.08 1.33 11.80
N SER A 45 -28.14 1.51 12.57
CA SER A 45 -29.25 0.54 12.64
C SER A 45 -30.03 0.50 11.36
N MET A 46 -30.33 1.66 10.76
CA MET A 46 -31.02 1.72 9.46
C MET A 46 -30.19 1.07 8.34
N ILE A 47 -28.92 1.38 8.22
CA ILE A 47 -28.04 0.77 7.22
C ILE A 47 -28.01 -0.75 7.36
N ARG A 48 -27.88 -1.28 8.59
CA ARG A 48 -27.91 -2.73 8.85
C ARG A 48 -29.25 -3.36 8.50
N SER A 49 -30.35 -2.67 8.74
CA SER A 49 -31.69 -3.16 8.42
C SER A 49 -31.92 -3.19 6.91
N ILE A 50 -31.52 -2.14 6.19
CA ILE A 50 -31.61 -2.09 4.72
C ILE A 50 -30.75 -3.19 4.08
N LYS A 51 -29.51 -3.37 4.56
CA LYS A 51 -28.64 -4.45 4.09
C LYS A 51 -29.28 -5.82 4.32
N ARG A 52 -29.84 -6.07 5.50
CA ARG A 52 -30.53 -7.31 5.84
C ARG A 52 -31.74 -7.56 4.93
N TYR A 53 -32.52 -6.52 4.64
CA TYR A 53 -33.67 -6.61 3.76
C TYR A 53 -33.26 -6.95 2.32
N ASN A 54 -32.22 -6.31 1.82
CA ASN A 54 -31.71 -6.57 0.48
C ASN A 54 -31.10 -7.98 0.32
N GLU A 55 -30.48 -8.53 1.38
CA GLU A 55 -29.83 -9.84 1.35
C GLU A 55 -30.82 -11.00 1.61
N LYS A 56 -31.81 -10.81 2.49
CA LYS A 56 -32.65 -11.90 3.02
C LYS A 56 -34.16 -11.63 2.97
N GLY A 57 -34.54 -10.52 2.37
CA GLY A 57 -35.96 -10.11 2.33
C GLY A 57 -36.57 -9.88 3.73
N ALA A 58 -37.91 -9.95 3.81
CA ALA A 58 -38.67 -9.81 5.06
C ALA A 58 -38.32 -10.93 6.08
N GLU A 59 -38.06 -12.14 5.61
CA GLU A 59 -37.72 -13.30 6.45
C GLU A 59 -36.45 -13.06 7.28
N GLY A 60 -35.51 -12.25 6.79
CA GLY A 60 -34.30 -11.89 7.51
C GLY A 60 -34.56 -11.21 8.85
N PHE A 61 -35.72 -10.59 9.07
CA PHE A 61 -36.06 -9.94 10.35
C PHE A 61 -36.65 -10.91 11.38
N PHE A 62 -37.25 -12.01 10.93
CA PHE A 62 -37.92 -13.00 11.78
C PHE A 62 -37.11 -14.30 11.90
N ALA A 63 -36.09 -14.52 11.08
CA ALA A 63 -35.20 -15.64 11.25
C ALA A 63 -34.65 -15.65 12.70
N ASN A 64 -34.79 -16.81 13.36
CA ASN A 64 -34.26 -16.99 14.70
C ASN A 64 -32.76 -16.64 14.66
N ARG A 65 -32.39 -15.51 15.26
CA ARG A 65 -31.00 -15.30 15.65
C ARG A 65 -30.63 -16.52 16.47
N ASN A 66 -29.56 -17.20 16.10
CA ASN A 66 -28.87 -18.05 17.07
C ASN A 66 -28.81 -17.25 18.34
N VAL A 67 -29.59 -17.68 19.32
CA VAL A 67 -29.68 -17.05 20.62
C VAL A 67 -28.23 -16.92 21.06
N ARG A 68 -27.74 -15.70 21.23
CA ARG A 68 -26.49 -15.48 21.94
C ARG A 68 -26.73 -16.24 23.23
N ARG A 69 -26.04 -17.38 23.40
CA ARG A 69 -26.08 -18.15 24.63
C ARG A 69 -25.74 -17.17 25.74
N SER A 70 -26.74 -16.65 26.38
CA SER A 70 -26.62 -15.77 27.51
C SER A 70 -25.97 -16.58 28.62
N GLY A 71 -24.83 -16.15 29.12
CA GLY A 71 -24.30 -16.54 30.41
C GLY A 71 -23.75 -17.95 30.60
N SER A 72 -24.06 -18.95 29.79
CA SER A 72 -23.78 -20.34 30.09
C SER A 72 -22.52 -20.96 29.44
N VAL A 73 -21.70 -20.16 28.80
CA VAL A 73 -20.42 -20.67 28.23
C VAL A 73 -19.40 -20.93 29.34
N LEU A 74 -19.48 -20.17 30.44
CA LEU A 74 -18.71 -20.39 31.68
C LEU A 74 -19.65 -20.95 32.74
N THR A 75 -19.89 -22.25 32.69
CA THR A 75 -20.51 -22.99 33.81
C THR A 75 -19.51 -23.07 34.98
N ASP A 76 -20.00 -23.34 36.18
CA ASP A 76 -19.14 -23.43 37.35
C ASP A 76 -18.02 -24.48 37.17
N ASP A 77 -18.30 -25.59 36.49
CA ASP A 77 -17.29 -26.61 36.15
C ASP A 77 -16.21 -26.09 35.19
N VAL A 78 -16.61 -25.21 34.23
CA VAL A 78 -15.68 -24.60 33.30
C VAL A 78 -14.84 -23.51 33.98
N LEU A 79 -15.41 -22.77 34.92
CA LEU A 79 -14.68 -21.81 35.76
C LEU A 79 -13.65 -22.49 36.67
N ILE A 80 -14.01 -23.60 37.29
CA ILE A 80 -13.07 -24.39 38.13
C ILE A 80 -11.90 -24.88 37.27
N LYS A 81 -12.16 -25.52 36.13
CA LYS A 81 -11.12 -25.98 35.21
C LYS A 81 -10.29 -24.83 34.61
N ALA A 82 -10.90 -23.68 34.35
CA ALA A 82 -10.19 -22.49 33.90
C ALA A 82 -9.24 -21.96 34.97
N GLN A 83 -9.69 -21.95 36.23
CA GLN A 83 -8.86 -21.52 37.35
C GLN A 83 -7.70 -22.51 37.61
N GLU A 84 -7.93 -23.84 37.55
CA GLU A 84 -6.88 -24.85 37.68
C GLU A 84 -5.81 -24.67 36.56
N LEU A 85 -6.23 -24.40 35.32
CA LEU A 85 -5.29 -24.18 34.23
C LEU A 85 -4.49 -22.88 34.43
N LEU A 86 -5.11 -21.80 34.87
CA LEU A 86 -4.43 -20.53 35.18
C LEU A 86 -3.47 -20.69 36.37
N ASP A 87 -3.89 -21.42 37.43
CA ASP A 87 -3.05 -21.73 38.61
C ASP A 87 -1.87 -22.63 38.25
N SER A 88 -2.01 -23.50 37.24
CA SER A 88 -0.91 -24.30 36.68
C SER A 88 0.05 -23.55 35.79
N GLY A 89 -0.19 -22.24 35.56
CA GLY A 89 0.65 -21.38 34.75
C GLY A 89 0.34 -21.37 33.23
N ALA A 90 -0.82 -21.93 32.82
CA ALA A 90 -1.26 -21.84 31.45
C ALA A 90 -1.63 -20.38 31.09
N SER A 91 -1.26 -19.95 29.88
CA SER A 91 -1.64 -18.61 29.38
C SER A 91 -3.15 -18.51 29.15
N ARG A 92 -3.68 -17.30 29.16
CA ARG A 92 -5.10 -17.03 28.84
C ARG A 92 -5.51 -17.65 27.50
N HIS A 93 -4.62 -17.63 26.52
CA HIS A 93 -4.86 -18.18 25.18
C HIS A 93 -4.91 -19.72 25.21
N GLU A 94 -4.00 -20.37 25.92
CA GLU A 94 -3.99 -21.83 26.09
C GLU A 94 -5.19 -22.31 26.88
N THR A 95 -5.56 -21.60 27.94
CA THR A 95 -6.74 -21.91 28.76
C THR A 95 -8.02 -21.79 27.93
N ALA A 96 -8.15 -20.75 27.16
CA ALA A 96 -9.28 -20.53 26.23
C ALA A 96 -9.36 -21.64 25.18
N GLY A 97 -8.21 -22.03 24.59
CA GLY A 97 -8.12 -23.10 23.59
C GLY A 97 -8.47 -24.49 24.17
N LYS A 98 -7.92 -24.85 25.33
CA LYS A 98 -8.18 -26.16 25.98
C LYS A 98 -9.63 -26.34 26.42
N LEU A 99 -10.30 -25.25 26.80
CA LEU A 99 -11.69 -25.27 27.24
C LEU A 99 -12.69 -24.96 26.12
N ASN A 100 -12.20 -24.69 24.91
CA ASN A 100 -13.01 -24.27 23.74
C ASN A 100 -13.94 -23.07 24.05
N VAL A 101 -13.40 -22.11 24.82
CA VAL A 101 -14.10 -20.89 25.24
C VAL A 101 -13.49 -19.69 24.49
N PRO A 102 -14.31 -18.73 23.99
CA PRO A 102 -13.78 -17.52 23.39
C PRO A 102 -12.87 -16.75 24.36
N LEU A 103 -11.70 -16.32 23.90
CA LEU A 103 -10.72 -15.59 24.71
C LEU A 103 -11.30 -14.35 25.39
N ASP A 104 -12.20 -13.61 24.70
CA ASP A 104 -12.89 -12.45 25.26
C ASP A 104 -13.83 -12.80 26.42
N THR A 105 -14.39 -14.02 26.41
CA THR A 105 -15.24 -14.50 27.50
C THR A 105 -14.40 -14.82 28.74
N LEU A 106 -13.21 -15.41 28.56
CA LEU A 106 -12.28 -15.66 29.65
C LEU A 106 -11.71 -14.35 30.23
N ARG A 107 -11.40 -13.38 29.34
CA ARG A 107 -10.93 -12.04 29.75
C ARG A 107 -11.95 -11.31 30.62
N LYS A 108 -13.24 -11.34 30.23
CA LYS A 108 -14.32 -10.77 31.03
C LYS A 108 -14.47 -11.44 32.38
N ALA A 109 -14.30 -12.78 32.47
CA ALA A 109 -14.36 -13.48 33.72
C ALA A 109 -13.22 -13.10 34.69
N LEU A 110 -12.05 -12.75 34.13
CA LEU A 110 -10.91 -12.19 34.89
C LEU A 110 -11.18 -10.76 35.35
N GLU A 111 -11.73 -9.91 34.44
CA GLU A 111 -12.12 -8.53 34.75
C GLU A 111 -13.25 -8.48 35.80
N ASP A 112 -14.21 -9.39 35.73
CA ASP A 112 -15.34 -9.50 36.65
C ASP A 112 -14.97 -10.17 37.99
N GLY A 113 -13.71 -10.61 38.16
CA GLY A 113 -13.23 -11.28 39.37
C GLY A 113 -13.74 -12.73 39.61
N ARG A 114 -14.37 -13.35 38.60
CA ARG A 114 -14.81 -14.75 38.62
C ARG A 114 -13.67 -15.73 38.40
N LEU A 115 -12.58 -15.28 37.82
CA LEU A 115 -11.29 -15.96 37.72
C LEU A 115 -10.21 -15.02 38.26
N VAL A 116 -9.20 -15.59 38.87
CA VAL A 116 -8.09 -14.82 39.44
C VAL A 116 -6.79 -15.29 38.78
N GLU A 117 -6.11 -14.39 38.12
CA GLU A 117 -4.77 -14.61 37.62
C GLU A 117 -3.81 -14.20 38.76
N ARG A 118 -3.21 -15.18 39.42
CA ARG A 118 -2.20 -14.88 40.44
C ARG A 118 -1.01 -14.23 39.74
N PRO A 119 -0.46 -13.08 40.25
CA PRO A 119 0.79 -12.58 39.72
C PRO A 119 1.82 -13.69 39.81
N MET A 120 2.50 -14.01 38.70
CA MET A 120 3.62 -14.92 38.72
C MET A 120 4.63 -14.36 39.73
N THR A 121 4.56 -14.82 40.96
CA THR A 121 5.71 -14.83 41.85
C THR A 121 6.77 -15.55 41.05
N THR A 122 7.92 -14.90 40.86
CA THR A 122 9.08 -15.43 40.17
C THR A 122 9.51 -16.72 40.89
N ILE A 123 8.78 -17.79 40.61
CA ILE A 123 9.28 -19.11 40.83
C ILE A 123 10.43 -19.18 39.84
N MET A 124 11.66 -19.21 40.36
CA MET A 124 12.83 -19.48 39.52
C MET A 124 12.43 -20.67 38.66
N ALA A 125 12.20 -20.36 37.35
CA ALA A 125 11.77 -21.35 36.39
C ALA A 125 12.77 -22.49 36.51
N ASP A 126 12.29 -23.63 36.97
CA ASP A 126 13.08 -24.83 37.09
C ASP A 126 13.80 -25.03 35.75
N LYS A 127 15.12 -25.15 35.80
CA LYS A 127 15.93 -25.31 34.58
C LYS A 127 15.43 -26.47 33.70
N SER A 128 14.65 -27.39 34.27
CA SER A 128 14.01 -28.51 33.59
C SER A 128 12.89 -28.10 32.65
N SER A 129 12.06 -27.09 32.97
CA SER A 129 10.97 -26.64 32.09
C SER A 129 11.49 -25.83 30.88
N ARG A 130 12.58 -25.08 31.04
CA ARG A 130 13.29 -24.45 29.93
C ARG A 130 13.95 -25.48 29.02
N SER A 131 14.43 -26.59 29.56
CA SER A 131 15.00 -27.67 28.75
C SER A 131 13.94 -28.43 27.95
N VAL A 132 12.73 -28.58 28.46
CA VAL A 132 11.61 -29.26 27.76
C VAL A 132 11.06 -28.40 26.63
N ILE A 133 10.89 -27.08 26.83
CA ILE A 133 10.48 -26.14 25.73
C ILE A 133 11.61 -26.01 24.71
N SER A 134 12.86 -25.96 25.16
CA SER A 134 14.03 -25.95 24.27
C SER A 134 14.22 -27.29 23.54
N ALA A 135 13.91 -28.43 24.17
CA ALA A 135 13.96 -29.75 23.55
C ALA A 135 12.84 -29.94 22.50
N LYS A 136 11.59 -29.52 22.79
CA LYS A 136 10.51 -29.52 21.76
C LYS A 136 10.75 -28.57 20.61
N ALA A 137 11.29 -27.39 20.89
CA ALA A 137 11.72 -26.47 19.84
C ALA A 137 12.93 -27.02 19.04
N ALA A 138 13.82 -27.74 19.71
CA ALA A 138 14.96 -28.44 19.12
C ALA A 138 14.55 -29.70 18.35
N GLU A 139 13.52 -30.43 18.78
CA GLU A 139 12.92 -31.52 18.00
C GLU A 139 12.30 -31.03 16.70
N GLY A 140 11.52 -29.95 16.73
CA GLY A 140 11.01 -29.29 15.52
C GLY A 140 12.12 -28.74 14.63
N MET A 141 13.22 -28.28 15.21
CA MET A 141 14.42 -27.83 14.48
C MET A 141 15.28 -29.01 13.97
N GLY A 142 15.36 -30.09 14.72
CA GLY A 142 16.19 -31.27 14.42
C GLY A 142 15.79 -31.97 13.13
N THR A 143 14.51 -32.08 12.83
CA THR A 143 13.98 -32.70 11.59
C THR A 143 14.20 -31.84 10.35
N ALA A 144 14.34 -30.51 10.50
CA ALA A 144 14.57 -29.59 9.40
C ALA A 144 16.04 -29.20 9.21
N CYS A 145 16.95 -29.61 10.10
CA CYS A 145 18.37 -29.28 10.06
C CYS A 145 19.20 -30.50 9.68
N THR A 146 19.49 -30.65 8.39
CA THR A 146 20.32 -31.76 7.88
C THR A 146 21.82 -31.41 7.84
N ARG A 147 22.15 -30.09 7.88
CA ARG A 147 23.53 -29.56 7.79
C ARG A 147 24.06 -29.10 9.14
N LEU A 148 23.95 -29.95 10.16
CA LEU A 148 24.29 -29.60 11.54
C LEU A 148 25.76 -29.19 11.69
N PHE A 149 26.69 -29.87 11.01
CA PHE A 149 28.12 -29.56 11.08
C PHE A 149 28.43 -28.13 10.58
N GLU A 150 27.93 -27.77 9.40
CA GLU A 150 28.11 -26.40 8.85
C GLU A 150 27.52 -25.34 9.77
N ARG A 151 26.39 -25.61 10.44
CA ARG A 151 25.77 -24.69 11.40
C ARG A 151 26.62 -24.46 12.64
N VAL A 152 27.22 -25.54 13.17
CA VAL A 152 28.15 -25.46 14.30
C VAL A 152 29.39 -24.66 13.89
N MET A 153 30.00 -24.96 12.73
CA MET A 153 31.15 -24.23 12.21
C MET A 153 30.85 -22.75 12.01
N ALA A 154 29.66 -22.42 11.47
CA ALA A 154 29.21 -21.04 11.32
C ALA A 154 29.03 -20.33 12.68
N SER A 155 28.55 -21.04 13.70
CA SER A 155 28.29 -20.47 15.04
C SER A 155 29.57 -20.09 15.78
N ILE A 156 30.67 -20.81 15.52
CA ILE A 156 32.00 -20.56 16.12
C ILE A 156 32.91 -19.75 15.20
N GLY A 157 32.41 -19.23 14.06
CA GLY A 157 33.14 -18.37 13.15
C GLY A 157 34.11 -19.08 12.20
N LEU A 158 34.06 -20.40 12.12
CA LEU A 158 34.92 -21.21 11.24
C LEU A 158 34.33 -21.47 9.85
N LEU A 159 33.24 -20.75 9.49
CA LEU A 159 32.63 -20.77 8.15
C LEU A 159 32.57 -19.36 7.57
N PRO A 160 33.68 -18.75 7.15
CA PRO A 160 33.76 -17.35 6.79
C PRO A 160 32.95 -16.99 5.54
N GLY A 161 32.74 -17.94 4.63
CA GLY A 161 31.94 -17.74 3.40
C GLY A 161 30.44 -18.05 3.54
N GLY A 162 30.00 -18.45 4.73
CA GLY A 162 28.63 -18.95 4.93
C GLY A 162 28.46 -20.38 4.41
N ALA A 163 27.22 -20.91 4.49
CA ALA A 163 26.90 -22.24 3.99
C ALA A 163 26.96 -22.29 2.47
N THR A 164 27.44 -23.41 1.95
CA THR A 164 27.46 -23.64 0.49
C THR A 164 26.05 -23.85 -0.01
N THR A 165 25.68 -23.13 -1.09
CA THR A 165 24.43 -23.35 -1.81
C THR A 165 24.47 -24.73 -2.47
N LYS A 166 23.58 -25.62 -2.05
CA LYS A 166 23.49 -27.00 -2.52
C LYS A 166 22.06 -27.45 -2.55
N PHE A 167 21.64 -28.01 -3.68
CA PHE A 167 20.32 -28.58 -3.86
C PHE A 167 20.34 -30.09 -3.66
N GLU A 168 19.25 -30.60 -3.09
CA GLU A 168 18.95 -32.02 -2.98
C GLU A 168 17.68 -32.30 -3.80
N PRO A 169 17.52 -33.51 -4.40
CA PRO A 169 16.30 -33.83 -5.14
C PRO A 169 15.08 -33.79 -4.22
N ASN A 170 14.16 -32.89 -4.48
CA ASN A 170 12.92 -32.73 -3.71
C ASN A 170 11.73 -32.59 -4.67
N ARG A 171 10.60 -33.21 -4.33
CA ARG A 171 9.34 -33.10 -5.03
C ARG A 171 8.37 -32.22 -4.24
N ASP A 172 7.43 -31.62 -4.95
CA ASP A 172 6.33 -30.85 -4.36
C ASP A 172 6.81 -29.75 -3.38
N VAL A 173 7.92 -29.08 -3.73
CA VAL A 173 8.47 -28.00 -2.90
C VAL A 173 7.52 -26.81 -2.92
N SER A 174 6.96 -26.47 -1.78
CA SER A 174 6.05 -25.33 -1.64
C SER A 174 6.71 -24.04 -2.12
N TYR A 175 5.98 -23.28 -2.95
CA TYR A 175 6.49 -22.07 -3.62
C TYR A 175 7.67 -22.31 -4.57
N GLY A 176 7.96 -23.55 -4.95
CA GLY A 176 9.06 -23.85 -5.87
C GLY A 176 8.96 -23.12 -7.22
N GLY A 177 7.74 -22.85 -7.67
CA GLY A 177 7.47 -22.05 -8.87
C GLY A 177 8.01 -20.63 -8.83
N VAL A 178 8.32 -20.07 -7.66
CA VAL A 178 8.95 -18.73 -7.54
C VAL A 178 10.34 -18.69 -8.18
N LEU A 179 11.01 -19.84 -8.33
CA LEU A 179 12.30 -19.94 -9.02
C LEU A 179 12.22 -19.50 -10.49
N CYS A 180 11.04 -19.58 -11.12
CA CYS A 180 10.82 -19.07 -12.47
C CYS A 180 11.02 -17.54 -12.56
N ALA A 181 10.98 -16.83 -11.45
CA ALA A 181 11.28 -15.40 -11.41
C ALA A 181 12.78 -15.07 -11.28
N LEU A 182 13.62 -16.04 -10.90
CA LEU A 182 15.03 -15.77 -10.57
C LEU A 182 15.80 -15.17 -11.76
N PRO A 183 15.65 -15.62 -13.02
CA PRO A 183 16.30 -14.96 -14.15
C PRO A 183 15.96 -13.46 -14.23
N ALA A 184 14.68 -13.12 -14.09
CA ALA A 184 14.23 -11.73 -14.15
C ALA A 184 14.66 -10.93 -12.91
N LEU A 185 14.72 -11.54 -11.71
CA LEU A 185 15.24 -10.90 -10.49
C LEU A 185 16.72 -10.53 -10.64
N LEU A 186 17.53 -11.43 -11.19
CA LEU A 186 18.96 -11.21 -11.43
C LEU A 186 19.17 -10.14 -12.51
N ALA A 187 18.42 -10.20 -13.61
CA ALA A 187 18.43 -9.19 -14.68
C ALA A 187 18.04 -7.78 -14.16
N ASN A 188 17.13 -7.70 -13.16
CA ASN A 188 16.79 -6.45 -12.51
C ASN A 188 17.72 -6.08 -11.33
N GLY A 189 18.86 -6.76 -11.17
CA GLY A 189 19.95 -6.37 -10.32
C GLY A 189 19.88 -6.85 -8.87
N LEU A 190 19.15 -7.93 -8.55
CA LEU A 190 19.00 -8.43 -7.16
C LEU A 190 20.34 -8.64 -6.46
N LEU A 191 21.38 -9.07 -7.18
CA LEU A 191 22.74 -9.29 -6.66
C LEU A 191 23.75 -8.29 -7.20
N SER A 192 23.35 -7.33 -8.06
CA SER A 192 24.25 -6.36 -8.68
C SER A 192 24.89 -5.48 -7.63
N LYS A 193 26.22 -5.54 -7.55
CA LYS A 193 27.06 -4.83 -6.59
C LYS A 193 26.61 -4.94 -5.12
N ALA A 194 25.76 -5.93 -4.81
CA ALA A 194 25.28 -6.14 -3.44
C ALA A 194 26.44 -6.39 -2.46
N GLY A 195 27.43 -7.18 -2.87
CA GLY A 195 28.61 -7.47 -2.06
C GLY A 195 29.51 -6.27 -1.75
N GLU A 196 29.46 -5.21 -2.60
CA GLU A 196 30.25 -3.99 -2.44
C GLU A 196 29.48 -2.92 -1.64
N LEU A 197 28.18 -2.80 -1.87
CA LEU A 197 27.36 -1.69 -1.38
C LEU A 197 26.58 -2.01 -0.11
N LEU A 198 26.14 -3.26 0.06
CA LEU A 198 25.41 -3.68 1.27
C LEU A 198 26.35 -4.06 2.40
N GLY A 199 25.84 -4.03 3.62
CA GLY A 199 26.60 -4.45 4.81
C GLY A 199 26.93 -5.95 4.78
N LYS A 200 28.06 -6.32 5.42
CA LYS A 200 28.50 -7.71 5.49
C LYS A 200 27.57 -8.57 6.34
N VAL A 201 27.24 -9.74 5.84
CA VAL A 201 26.46 -10.76 6.55
C VAL A 201 27.41 -11.84 7.05
N ASN A 202 27.37 -12.15 8.35
CA ASN A 202 28.21 -13.16 8.98
C ASN A 202 27.39 -14.37 9.40
N GLY A 203 27.96 -15.57 9.41
CA GLY A 203 27.37 -16.82 9.90
C GLY A 203 26.86 -17.71 8.77
N TYR A 204 25.87 -18.58 9.05
CA TYR A 204 25.44 -19.65 8.15
C TYR A 204 24.87 -19.15 6.82
N TYR A 205 23.98 -18.14 6.84
CA TYR A 205 23.32 -17.64 5.64
C TYR A 205 24.17 -16.58 4.94
N THR A 206 24.43 -16.76 3.65
CA THR A 206 25.14 -15.77 2.82
C THR A 206 24.24 -14.57 2.48
N MET A 207 24.82 -13.53 1.91
CA MET A 207 24.07 -12.38 1.39
C MET A 207 23.11 -12.80 0.27
N ALA A 208 23.55 -13.65 -0.65
CA ALA A 208 22.73 -14.13 -1.75
C ALA A 208 21.51 -14.92 -1.22
N HIS A 209 21.70 -15.81 -0.25
CA HIS A 209 20.60 -16.53 0.39
C HIS A 209 19.53 -15.56 0.96
N ILE A 210 19.96 -14.49 1.66
CA ILE A 210 19.04 -13.54 2.26
C ILE A 210 18.30 -12.70 1.21
N LEU A 211 19.02 -12.21 0.18
CA LEU A 211 18.39 -11.40 -0.87
C LEU A 211 17.41 -12.21 -1.72
N ILE A 212 17.79 -13.43 -2.10
CA ILE A 212 16.91 -14.35 -2.86
C ILE A 212 15.69 -14.71 -2.01
N LEU A 213 15.87 -15.02 -0.72
CA LEU A 213 14.76 -15.30 0.21
C LEU A 213 13.78 -14.14 0.27
N LEU A 214 14.27 -12.92 0.50
CA LEU A 214 13.40 -11.72 0.62
C LEU A 214 12.67 -11.42 -0.70
N ALA A 215 13.32 -11.60 -1.86
CA ALA A 215 12.69 -11.43 -3.16
C ALA A 215 11.63 -12.52 -3.42
N SER A 216 11.95 -13.79 -3.09
CA SER A 216 11.02 -14.91 -3.19
C SER A 216 9.81 -14.72 -2.28
N MET A 217 10.00 -14.26 -1.03
CA MET A 217 8.90 -13.90 -0.14
C MET A 217 7.98 -12.85 -0.76
N ALA A 218 8.56 -11.80 -1.37
CA ALA A 218 7.78 -10.74 -1.99
C ALA A 218 6.91 -11.28 -3.15
N LEU A 219 7.46 -12.15 -3.99
CA LEU A 219 6.77 -12.77 -5.13
C LEU A 219 5.78 -13.86 -4.69
N ALA A 220 6.09 -14.63 -3.65
CA ALA A 220 5.20 -15.61 -3.05
C ALA A 220 4.11 -14.97 -2.16
N ARG A 221 4.03 -13.62 -2.11
CA ARG A 221 3.03 -12.85 -1.32
C ARG A 221 3.13 -13.07 0.19
N ILE A 222 4.29 -13.49 0.69
CA ILE A 222 4.61 -13.52 2.11
C ILE A 222 4.91 -12.08 2.55
N ARG A 223 3.88 -11.37 2.97
CA ARG A 223 3.84 -9.90 3.08
C ARG A 223 4.78 -9.32 4.15
N THR A 224 5.10 -10.08 5.18
CA THR A 224 5.98 -9.63 6.28
C THR A 224 6.91 -10.75 6.71
N VAL A 225 8.04 -10.37 7.31
CA VAL A 225 9.02 -11.33 7.86
C VAL A 225 8.40 -12.22 8.95
N GLU A 226 7.41 -11.69 9.69
CA GLU A 226 6.71 -12.42 10.75
C GLU A 226 5.89 -13.59 10.20
N LYS A 227 5.31 -13.43 9.00
CA LYS A 227 4.53 -14.50 8.36
C LYS A 227 5.38 -15.68 7.91
N LEU A 228 6.68 -15.46 7.71
CA LEU A 228 7.61 -16.55 7.41
C LEU A 228 7.64 -17.63 8.51
N GLY A 229 7.33 -17.27 9.75
CA GLY A 229 7.22 -18.23 10.85
C GLY A 229 6.08 -19.24 10.74
N GLY A 230 5.14 -19.02 9.82
CA GLY A 230 4.03 -19.94 9.50
C GLY A 230 4.31 -20.87 8.33
N GLU A 231 5.42 -20.67 7.61
CA GLU A 231 5.82 -21.48 6.46
C GLU A 231 6.64 -22.70 6.90
N THR A 232 6.69 -23.75 6.05
CA THR A 232 7.52 -24.93 6.28
C THR A 232 8.99 -24.59 6.06
N PRO A 233 9.84 -24.52 7.10
CA PRO A 233 11.20 -23.98 6.94
C PRO A 233 12.10 -24.78 6.01
N CYS A 234 11.95 -26.09 5.97
CA CYS A 234 12.77 -26.98 5.14
C CYS A 234 12.38 -26.86 3.67
N GLU A 235 11.08 -26.84 3.34
CA GLU A 235 10.62 -26.73 1.94
C GLU A 235 11.03 -25.39 1.33
N PHE A 236 10.72 -24.28 2.00
CA PHE A 236 11.12 -22.96 1.51
C PHE A 236 12.65 -22.77 1.53
N GLY A 237 13.38 -23.56 2.36
CA GLY A 237 14.84 -23.65 2.34
C GLY A 237 15.40 -24.17 1.02
N GLN A 238 14.70 -25.10 0.37
CA GLN A 238 15.11 -25.64 -0.93
C GLN A 238 15.10 -24.60 -2.05
N VAL A 239 14.25 -23.57 -1.95
CA VAL A 239 14.24 -22.47 -2.93
C VAL A 239 15.58 -21.70 -2.93
N ILE A 240 16.25 -21.64 -1.77
CA ILE A 240 17.55 -20.97 -1.63
C ILE A 240 18.74 -21.93 -1.56
N GLY A 241 18.54 -23.21 -1.90
CA GLY A 241 19.59 -24.22 -1.92
C GLY A 241 20.14 -24.57 -0.53
N LEU A 242 19.31 -24.51 0.49
CA LEU A 242 19.65 -24.83 1.87
C LEU A 242 18.65 -25.82 2.49
N ASP A 243 19.06 -26.44 3.60
CA ASP A 243 18.22 -27.34 4.38
C ASP A 243 17.02 -26.66 5.04
N ARG A 244 17.12 -25.36 5.36
CA ARG A 244 16.03 -24.54 5.93
C ARG A 244 16.29 -23.04 5.79
N ILE A 245 15.21 -22.26 5.83
CA ILE A 245 15.28 -20.81 5.92
C ILE A 245 15.67 -20.33 7.32
N PRO A 246 16.18 -19.08 7.47
CA PRO A 246 16.44 -18.48 8.76
C PRO A 246 15.14 -18.23 9.54
N GLU A 247 15.22 -18.39 10.85
CA GLU A 247 14.14 -17.95 11.73
C GLU A 247 13.93 -16.43 11.65
N VAL A 248 12.71 -15.98 11.93
CA VAL A 248 12.31 -14.54 11.87
C VAL A 248 13.31 -13.64 12.59
N ARG A 249 13.76 -14.02 13.80
CA ARG A 249 14.73 -13.24 14.57
C ARG A 249 16.10 -13.20 13.88
N CYS A 250 16.54 -14.30 13.31
CA CYS A 250 17.78 -14.39 12.56
C CYS A 250 17.70 -13.53 11.29
N LEU A 251 16.61 -13.66 10.53
CA LEU A 251 16.39 -12.88 9.29
C LEU A 251 16.40 -11.37 9.59
N ARG A 252 15.71 -10.92 10.63
CA ARG A 252 15.75 -9.50 11.04
C ARG A 252 17.17 -9.03 11.33
N LYS A 253 17.96 -9.82 12.06
CA LYS A 253 19.37 -9.49 12.34
C LYS A 253 20.20 -9.41 11.05
N LYS A 254 19.93 -10.29 10.06
CA LYS A 254 20.61 -10.24 8.76
C LYS A 254 20.21 -9.00 7.96
N MET A 255 18.94 -8.62 8.00
CA MET A 255 18.46 -7.39 7.37
C MET A 255 19.12 -6.16 8.00
N ASP A 256 19.31 -6.12 9.31
CA ASP A 256 20.03 -5.04 10.00
C ASP A 256 21.49 -4.96 9.56
N GLN A 257 22.14 -6.11 9.39
CA GLN A 257 23.52 -6.18 8.88
C GLN A 257 23.60 -5.65 7.45
N LEU A 258 22.70 -6.08 6.56
CA LEU A 258 22.66 -5.62 5.16
C LEU A 258 22.38 -4.13 5.03
N SER A 259 21.46 -3.60 5.86
CA SER A 259 21.03 -2.20 5.79
C SER A 259 21.78 -1.26 6.74
N ALA A 260 22.96 -1.68 7.25
CA ALA A 260 23.74 -0.87 8.19
C ALA A 260 24.20 0.45 7.56
N GLY A 261 24.06 1.55 8.29
CA GLY A 261 24.44 2.88 7.81
C GLY A 261 23.58 3.34 6.63
N ASP A 262 24.23 3.75 5.55
CA ASP A 262 23.63 4.21 4.29
C ASP A 262 23.67 3.15 3.16
N SER A 263 24.05 1.91 3.49
CA SER A 263 24.28 0.85 2.52
C SER A 263 23.06 0.55 1.65
N ALA A 264 21.87 0.46 2.22
CA ALA A 264 20.62 0.23 1.49
C ALA A 264 20.29 1.39 0.54
N GLU A 265 20.59 2.63 0.94
CA GLU A 265 20.38 3.82 0.10
C GLU A 265 21.34 3.84 -1.09
N LYS A 266 22.63 3.53 -0.86
CA LYS A 266 23.63 3.45 -1.92
C LYS A 266 23.31 2.36 -2.94
N TRP A 267 22.85 1.20 -2.46
CA TRP A 267 22.44 0.11 -3.33
C TRP A 267 21.18 0.47 -4.16
N ALA A 268 20.17 1.08 -3.53
CA ALA A 268 18.99 1.58 -4.22
C ALA A 268 19.33 2.64 -5.28
N ALA A 269 20.25 3.56 -4.98
CA ALA A 269 20.71 4.58 -5.92
C ALA A 269 21.46 3.97 -7.12
N HIS A 270 22.34 2.98 -6.86
CA HIS A 270 23.02 2.25 -7.92
C HIS A 270 22.02 1.57 -8.88
N LEU A 271 21.04 0.84 -8.34
CA LEU A 271 20.05 0.14 -9.14
C LEU A 271 19.16 1.11 -9.92
N SER A 272 18.72 2.22 -9.31
CA SER A 272 18.00 3.28 -9.99
C SER A 272 18.74 3.78 -11.23
N GLY A 273 20.04 4.08 -11.08
CA GLY A 273 20.87 4.51 -12.19
C GLY A 273 21.01 3.45 -13.29
N GLU A 274 21.17 2.17 -12.94
CA GLU A 274 21.26 1.09 -13.92
C GLU A 274 19.93 0.91 -14.68
N TRP A 275 18.78 0.97 -13.98
CA TRP A 275 17.46 0.90 -14.62
C TRP A 275 17.21 2.06 -15.58
N MET A 276 17.63 3.28 -15.21
CA MET A 276 17.50 4.46 -16.08
C MET A 276 18.37 4.34 -17.33
N LYS A 277 19.60 3.82 -17.20
CA LYS A 277 20.50 3.60 -18.33
C LYS A 277 20.03 2.49 -19.27
N ALA A 278 19.38 1.45 -18.72
CA ALA A 278 18.91 0.31 -19.51
C ALA A 278 17.72 0.64 -20.41
N ASP A 279 16.92 1.67 -20.09
CA ASP A 279 15.73 2.07 -20.86
C ASP A 279 15.63 3.60 -20.89
N VAL A 280 16.51 4.22 -21.68
CA VAL A 280 16.63 5.69 -21.79
C VAL A 280 15.35 6.36 -22.27
N GLU A 281 14.61 5.72 -23.18
CA GLU A 281 13.34 6.28 -23.68
C GLU A 281 12.31 6.42 -22.55
N SER A 282 12.30 5.48 -21.60
CA SER A 282 11.33 5.49 -20.50
C SER A 282 11.57 6.61 -19.49
N VAL A 283 12.80 7.13 -19.39
CA VAL A 283 13.13 8.23 -18.46
C VAL A 283 12.89 9.63 -19.04
N GLY A 284 12.57 9.74 -20.30
CA GLY A 284 12.13 11.02 -20.90
C GLY A 284 10.83 11.56 -20.27
N THR A 285 10.03 10.70 -19.68
CA THR A 285 8.78 11.08 -18.97
C THR A 285 8.69 10.33 -17.64
N LEU A 286 8.71 11.08 -16.56
CA LEU A 286 8.75 10.56 -15.19
C LEU A 286 7.51 10.98 -14.41
N TYR A 287 6.91 10.04 -13.70
CA TYR A 287 5.72 10.25 -12.89
C TYR A 287 6.11 10.31 -11.42
N VAL A 288 5.59 11.33 -10.73
CA VAL A 288 5.82 11.49 -9.29
C VAL A 288 4.47 11.51 -8.58
N ASP A 289 4.29 10.61 -7.66
CA ASP A 289 3.07 10.56 -6.84
C ASP A 289 3.38 10.22 -5.38
N GLY A 290 2.51 10.70 -4.48
CA GLY A 290 2.67 10.59 -3.05
C GLY A 290 1.84 9.45 -2.44
N HIS A 291 2.44 8.72 -1.52
CA HIS A 291 1.76 7.74 -0.69
C HIS A 291 2.01 8.00 0.80
N VAL A 292 0.96 7.96 1.62
CA VAL A 292 1.09 8.04 3.07
C VAL A 292 0.97 6.65 3.68
N ARG A 293 2.05 6.19 4.27
CA ARG A 293 2.07 4.96 5.07
C ARG A 293 1.58 5.27 6.47
N VAL A 294 0.37 4.80 6.78
CA VAL A 294 -0.30 5.05 8.05
C VAL A 294 0.26 4.15 9.16
N TYR A 295 0.49 4.73 10.33
CA TYR A 295 0.90 4.02 11.53
C TYR A 295 -0.29 3.84 12.46
N HIS A 296 -0.75 2.61 12.63
CA HIS A 296 -1.88 2.25 13.49
C HIS A 296 -1.47 1.88 14.93
N GLY A 297 -0.17 1.85 15.21
CA GLY A 297 0.36 1.52 16.53
C GLY A 297 0.24 2.66 17.54
N SER A 298 0.35 2.32 18.83
CA SER A 298 0.35 3.28 19.95
C SER A 298 1.72 3.46 20.61
N ALA A 299 2.69 2.57 20.30
CA ALA A 299 3.99 2.54 20.97
C ALA A 299 4.86 3.78 20.68
N THR A 300 4.70 4.42 19.54
CA THR A 300 5.51 5.57 19.10
C THR A 300 4.63 6.70 18.61
N LYS A 301 5.02 7.93 18.93
CA LYS A 301 4.41 9.12 18.34
C LYS A 301 5.12 9.46 17.04
N LEU A 302 4.41 9.33 15.92
CA LEU A 302 4.86 9.78 14.61
C LEU A 302 4.15 11.08 14.22
N PRO A 303 4.71 11.86 13.28
CA PRO A 303 4.04 13.03 12.73
C PRO A 303 2.73 12.66 12.04
N ARG A 304 1.83 13.64 11.89
CA ARG A 304 0.56 13.45 11.22
C ARG A 304 0.65 13.92 9.78
N HIS A 305 0.15 13.09 8.87
CA HIS A 305 0.06 13.35 7.43
C HIS A 305 -1.40 13.30 6.99
N TYR A 306 -1.75 14.10 5.99
CA TYR A 306 -3.10 14.06 5.43
C TYR A 306 -3.24 12.85 4.50
N VAL A 307 -4.18 11.96 4.83
CA VAL A 307 -4.51 10.79 4.04
C VAL A 307 -5.77 11.09 3.23
N SER A 308 -5.63 11.34 1.94
CA SER A 308 -6.72 11.78 1.06
C SER A 308 -7.86 10.76 0.96
N ARG A 309 -7.56 9.45 0.97
CA ARG A 309 -8.55 8.37 0.93
C ARG A 309 -9.47 8.38 2.16
N GLU A 310 -8.93 8.67 3.32
CA GLU A 310 -9.65 8.71 4.59
C GLU A 310 -10.15 10.10 4.96
N ARG A 311 -9.64 11.13 4.28
CA ARG A 311 -9.87 12.56 4.56
C ARG A 311 -9.53 12.96 5.99
N LEU A 312 -8.52 12.29 6.56
CA LEU A 312 -8.07 12.46 7.95
C LEU A 312 -6.56 12.73 7.99
N CYS A 313 -6.12 13.43 9.03
CA CYS A 313 -4.70 13.55 9.36
C CYS A 313 -4.33 12.42 10.33
N LEU A 314 -3.66 11.38 9.79
CA LEU A 314 -3.23 10.20 10.54
C LEU A 314 -1.72 10.24 10.78
N ARG A 315 -1.25 9.51 11.80
CA ARG A 315 0.19 9.33 12.05
C ARG A 315 0.79 8.46 10.97
N GLY A 316 1.97 8.83 10.50
CA GLY A 316 2.62 8.06 9.44
C GLY A 316 3.87 8.73 8.87
N THR A 317 4.19 8.33 7.65
CA THR A 317 5.31 8.84 6.87
C THR A 317 4.84 9.04 5.43
N SER A 318 5.18 10.16 4.79
CA SER A 318 4.93 10.38 3.37
C SER A 318 6.07 9.82 2.54
N GLU A 319 5.74 9.15 1.46
CA GLU A 319 6.65 8.55 0.50
C GLU A 319 6.29 9.05 -0.90
N TYR A 320 7.27 9.56 -1.64
CA TYR A 320 7.10 10.01 -3.02
C TYR A 320 7.84 9.05 -3.93
N TRP A 321 7.10 8.40 -4.82
CA TRP A 321 7.61 7.40 -5.76
C TRP A 321 7.80 8.01 -7.12
N VAL A 322 8.93 7.69 -7.74
CA VAL A 322 9.27 8.13 -9.10
C VAL A 322 9.26 6.91 -10.01
N ASN A 323 8.37 6.92 -11.01
CA ASN A 323 8.12 5.80 -11.90
C ASN A 323 8.17 6.27 -13.36
N ASP A 324 8.30 5.33 -14.29
CA ASP A 324 8.12 5.59 -15.73
C ASP A 324 6.64 5.52 -16.18
N ALA A 325 6.39 5.74 -17.45
CA ALA A 325 5.06 5.68 -18.07
C ALA A 325 4.41 4.28 -18.02
N LYS A 326 5.19 3.22 -17.81
CA LYS A 326 4.74 1.84 -17.65
C LYS A 326 4.48 1.48 -16.19
N GLY A 327 4.63 2.45 -15.26
CA GLY A 327 4.46 2.24 -13.82
C GLY A 327 5.63 1.51 -13.14
N ARG A 328 6.80 1.39 -13.79
CA ARG A 328 7.97 0.75 -13.18
C ARG A 328 8.69 1.75 -12.27
N PRO A 329 8.90 1.46 -10.98
CA PRO A 329 9.54 2.38 -10.05
C PRO A 329 11.04 2.47 -10.28
N PHE A 330 11.60 3.67 -10.18
CA PHE A 330 13.03 3.92 -10.15
C PHE A 330 13.54 4.10 -8.72
N PHE A 331 12.86 4.92 -7.94
CA PHE A 331 13.20 5.14 -6.54
C PHE A 331 12.04 5.73 -5.75
N VAL A 332 12.20 5.75 -4.44
CA VAL A 332 11.27 6.36 -3.48
C VAL A 332 12.01 7.33 -2.57
N VAL A 333 11.39 8.46 -2.28
CA VAL A 333 11.86 9.46 -1.31
C VAL A 333 10.93 9.45 -0.11
N GLU A 334 11.50 9.19 1.07
CA GLU A 334 10.74 9.19 2.34
C GLU A 334 10.82 10.57 2.99
N ARG A 335 9.67 11.12 3.37
CA ARG A 335 9.55 12.37 4.12
C ARG A 335 8.88 12.12 5.47
N VAL A 336 9.64 12.35 6.52
CA VAL A 336 9.16 12.15 7.90
C VAL A 336 8.18 13.24 8.31
N VAL A 337 8.46 14.48 7.93
CA VAL A 337 7.58 15.62 8.16
C VAL A 337 6.89 15.97 6.85
N ASP A 338 5.58 16.15 6.92
CA ASP A 338 4.77 16.50 5.75
C ASP A 338 5.07 17.94 5.32
N SER A 339 5.96 18.06 4.35
CA SER A 339 6.30 19.32 3.70
C SER A 339 5.61 19.50 2.34
N GLY A 340 4.84 18.49 1.92
CA GLY A 340 4.14 18.45 0.65
C GLY A 340 5.02 18.07 -0.55
N LEU A 341 4.37 17.73 -1.65
CA LEU A 341 5.02 17.28 -2.89
C LEU A 341 6.00 18.33 -3.47
N LEU A 342 5.64 19.59 -3.46
CA LEU A 342 6.48 20.66 -4.03
C LEU A 342 7.86 20.76 -3.35
N GLU A 343 7.91 20.62 -2.04
CA GLU A 343 9.17 20.64 -1.31
C GLU A 343 9.98 19.37 -1.61
N ALA A 344 9.34 18.20 -1.66
CA ALA A 344 10.02 16.96 -2.03
C ALA A 344 10.59 17.02 -3.45
N LEU A 345 9.85 17.60 -4.39
CA LEU A 345 10.34 17.84 -5.76
C LEU A 345 11.58 18.72 -5.77
N ARG A 346 11.56 19.87 -5.07
CA ARG A 346 12.69 20.82 -5.08
C ARG A 346 13.93 20.30 -4.40
N THR A 347 13.78 19.65 -3.24
CA THR A 347 14.93 19.35 -2.38
C THR A 347 15.53 17.98 -2.60
N ASP A 348 14.75 17.01 -3.07
CA ASP A 348 15.20 15.63 -3.18
C ASP A 348 15.08 15.06 -4.58
N ILE A 349 13.91 15.23 -5.23
CA ILE A 349 13.62 14.51 -6.48
C ILE A 349 14.35 15.17 -7.66
N VAL A 350 14.12 16.47 -7.89
CA VAL A 350 14.72 17.18 -9.03
C VAL A 350 16.26 17.19 -8.98
N PRO A 351 16.91 17.49 -7.84
CA PRO A 351 18.38 17.43 -7.76
C PRO A 351 18.93 16.03 -8.06
N ARG A 352 18.23 14.99 -7.65
CA ARG A 352 18.60 13.61 -7.93
C ARG A 352 18.41 13.28 -9.41
N LEU A 353 17.29 13.64 -10.02
CA LEU A 353 17.02 13.39 -11.44
C LEU A 353 17.99 14.13 -12.36
N LEU A 354 18.31 15.39 -12.07
CA LEU A 354 19.33 16.15 -12.81
C LEU A 354 20.70 15.44 -12.83
N LYS A 355 21.03 14.69 -11.79
CA LYS A 355 22.27 13.92 -11.68
C LYS A 355 22.16 12.53 -12.31
N GLU A 356 21.03 11.84 -12.17
CA GLU A 356 20.90 10.41 -12.46
C GLU A 356 20.29 10.10 -13.83
N VAL A 357 19.45 10.98 -14.40
CA VAL A 357 18.85 10.76 -15.72
C VAL A 357 19.96 10.77 -16.79
N PRO A 358 20.12 9.66 -17.53
CA PRO A 358 21.17 9.56 -18.55
C PRO A 358 20.81 10.36 -19.82
N GLN A 359 21.82 10.68 -20.62
CA GLN A 359 21.68 11.29 -21.95
C GLN A 359 20.82 12.56 -21.97
N GLN A 360 20.93 13.38 -20.90
CA GLN A 360 20.30 14.69 -20.91
C GLN A 360 20.94 15.58 -21.98
N PRO A 361 20.15 16.45 -22.67
CA PRO A 361 20.70 17.43 -23.60
C PRO A 361 21.76 18.31 -22.94
N SER A 362 22.82 18.62 -23.67
CA SER A 362 23.85 19.57 -23.25
C SER A 362 23.31 21.00 -23.12
N ALA A 363 24.06 21.89 -22.51
CA ALA A 363 23.68 23.30 -22.43
C ALA A 363 23.58 23.94 -23.81
N GLU A 364 24.50 23.60 -24.71
CA GLU A 364 24.54 24.11 -26.08
C GLU A 364 23.32 23.65 -26.91
N GLU A 365 22.89 22.39 -26.75
CA GLU A 365 21.69 21.87 -27.42
C GLU A 365 20.41 22.54 -26.90
N LEU A 366 20.31 22.78 -25.58
CA LEU A 366 19.19 23.48 -24.98
C LEU A 366 19.12 24.97 -25.37
N ASP A 367 20.27 25.61 -25.56
CA ASP A 367 20.34 27.00 -26.02
C ASP A 367 20.03 27.12 -27.54
N ALA A 368 20.41 26.12 -28.32
CA ALA A 368 20.10 26.04 -29.74
C ALA A 368 18.61 25.78 -30.01
N ASN A 369 17.95 25.03 -29.14
CA ASN A 369 16.51 24.75 -29.23
C ASN A 369 15.77 25.21 -27.97
N LEU A 370 15.13 26.37 -28.06
CA LEU A 370 14.41 26.99 -26.94
C LEU A 370 13.19 26.17 -26.45
N LEU A 371 12.69 25.24 -27.24
CA LEU A 371 11.54 24.39 -26.89
C LEU A 371 11.94 23.06 -26.28
N MET A 372 13.20 22.66 -26.43
CA MET A 372 13.74 21.40 -25.90
C MET A 372 13.80 21.37 -24.37
N CYS A 373 13.43 20.23 -23.79
CA CYS A 373 13.56 19.98 -22.35
C CYS A 373 14.51 18.81 -22.06
N ARG A 374 15.02 18.72 -20.82
CA ARG A 374 15.86 17.61 -20.36
C ARG A 374 15.06 16.34 -20.19
N PHE A 375 13.92 16.45 -19.56
CA PHE A 375 12.91 15.41 -19.32
C PHE A 375 11.61 16.06 -18.83
N THR A 376 10.54 15.28 -18.81
CA THR A 376 9.21 15.73 -18.40
C THR A 376 8.83 15.10 -17.05
N LEU A 377 8.35 15.93 -16.11
CA LEU A 377 7.80 15.52 -14.84
C LEU A 377 6.28 15.60 -14.86
N ILE A 378 5.62 14.54 -14.47
CA ILE A 378 4.16 14.44 -14.37
C ILE A 378 3.76 14.19 -12.93
N PHE A 379 2.90 15.03 -12.41
CA PHE A 379 2.41 14.94 -11.05
C PHE A 379 1.00 15.49 -10.89
N ASP A 380 0.39 15.20 -9.78
CA ASP A 380 -0.97 15.58 -9.46
C ASP A 380 -1.10 17.06 -9.03
N ARG A 381 -2.34 17.50 -8.76
CA ARG A 381 -2.70 18.86 -8.31
C ARG A 381 -2.03 19.28 -7.00
N GLU A 382 -1.49 18.38 -6.23
CA GLU A 382 -0.71 18.70 -5.02
C GLU A 382 0.56 19.49 -5.38
N GLY A 383 1.18 19.16 -6.52
CA GLY A 383 2.33 19.86 -7.08
C GLY A 383 2.02 21.13 -7.88
N TYR A 384 0.77 21.56 -7.95
CA TYR A 384 0.39 22.74 -8.72
C TYR A 384 0.93 24.02 -8.09
N SER A 385 1.89 24.65 -8.77
CA SER A 385 2.43 25.97 -8.41
C SER A 385 3.01 26.67 -9.65
N PRO A 386 2.44 27.81 -10.07
CA PRO A 386 2.97 28.57 -11.22
C PRO A 386 4.45 28.96 -11.02
N ALA A 387 4.84 29.34 -9.82
CA ALA A 387 6.23 29.67 -9.51
C ALA A 387 7.15 28.44 -9.68
N PHE A 388 6.69 27.24 -9.32
CA PHE A 388 7.45 26.01 -9.51
C PHE A 388 7.57 25.64 -11.00
N PHE A 389 6.48 25.73 -11.77
CA PHE A 389 6.54 25.47 -13.21
C PHE A 389 7.52 26.41 -13.93
N LYS A 390 7.49 27.69 -13.55
CA LYS A 390 8.42 28.69 -14.05
C LYS A 390 9.87 28.36 -13.71
N GLU A 391 10.14 28.04 -12.43
CA GLU A 391 11.45 27.63 -11.93
C GLU A 391 12.01 26.42 -12.69
N MET A 392 11.19 25.37 -12.85
CA MET A 392 11.61 24.15 -13.55
C MET A 392 11.95 24.41 -15.02
N TRP A 393 11.15 25.22 -15.70
CA TRP A 393 11.39 25.55 -17.10
C TRP A 393 12.56 26.51 -17.28
N GLU A 394 12.56 27.64 -16.59
CA GLU A 394 13.55 28.70 -16.81
C GLU A 394 14.95 28.35 -16.27
N GLN A 395 15.02 27.67 -15.11
CA GLN A 395 16.32 27.38 -14.46
C GLN A 395 16.86 26.00 -14.84
N HIS A 396 16.01 25.03 -15.05
CA HIS A 396 16.42 23.64 -15.22
C HIS A 396 16.07 23.04 -16.58
N ARG A 397 15.27 23.70 -17.40
CA ARG A 397 14.75 23.16 -18.66
C ARG A 397 14.09 21.78 -18.46
N ILE A 398 13.34 21.65 -17.38
CA ILE A 398 12.51 20.49 -17.06
C ILE A 398 11.06 20.83 -17.40
N ALA A 399 10.44 20.01 -18.24
CA ALA A 399 9.04 20.17 -18.55
C ALA A 399 8.18 19.60 -17.41
N CYS A 400 7.04 20.23 -17.14
CA CYS A 400 6.07 19.78 -16.14
C CYS A 400 4.70 19.62 -16.77
N ILE A 401 4.00 18.54 -16.43
CA ILE A 401 2.60 18.31 -16.82
C ILE A 401 1.79 18.05 -15.54
N SER A 402 0.68 18.77 -15.39
CA SER A 402 -0.22 18.61 -14.25
C SER A 402 -1.65 18.98 -14.59
N TYR A 403 -2.60 18.65 -13.72
CA TYR A 403 -3.96 19.16 -13.83
C TYR A 403 -4.02 20.64 -13.51
N HIS A 404 -4.77 21.41 -14.31
CA HIS A 404 -5.05 22.80 -14.00
C HIS A 404 -5.99 22.90 -12.78
N LYS A 405 -5.50 23.51 -11.70
CA LYS A 405 -6.25 23.59 -10.43
C LYS A 405 -7.45 24.55 -10.50
N HIS A 406 -7.35 25.59 -11.33
CA HIS A 406 -8.33 26.65 -11.46
C HIS A 406 -8.59 26.98 -12.94
N PRO A 407 -9.24 26.10 -13.71
CA PRO A 407 -9.29 26.19 -15.18
C PRO A 407 -10.21 27.29 -15.74
N GLY A 408 -10.79 28.16 -14.93
CA GLY A 408 -11.71 29.18 -15.42
C GLY A 408 -12.97 28.61 -16.11
N ALA A 409 -13.61 29.41 -16.99
CA ALA A 409 -14.82 29.02 -17.70
C ALA A 409 -14.57 27.88 -18.71
N ASP A 410 -15.62 27.11 -18.96
CA ASP A 410 -15.58 26.06 -19.99
C ASP A 410 -15.38 26.66 -21.39
N TRP A 411 -14.67 25.93 -22.24
CA TRP A 411 -14.46 26.30 -23.61
C TRP A 411 -15.65 25.88 -24.48
N PRO A 412 -15.98 26.61 -25.58
CA PRO A 412 -17.00 26.21 -26.50
C PRO A 412 -16.74 24.80 -27.07
N LYS A 413 -17.81 24.01 -27.22
CA LYS A 413 -17.68 22.61 -27.68
C LYS A 413 -17.09 22.51 -29.10
N GLU A 414 -17.29 23.53 -29.92
CA GLU A 414 -16.79 23.61 -31.27
C GLU A 414 -15.26 23.70 -31.36
N CYS A 415 -14.60 24.00 -30.24
CA CYS A 415 -13.15 24.04 -30.17
C CYS A 415 -12.53 22.63 -30.02
N PHE A 416 -13.35 21.63 -29.70
CA PHE A 416 -12.88 20.25 -29.47
C PHE A 416 -12.97 19.44 -30.76
N TYR A 417 -11.94 18.68 -31.03
CA TYR A 417 -11.88 17.77 -32.17
C TYR A 417 -11.39 16.41 -31.74
N GLU A 418 -11.80 15.40 -32.48
CA GLU A 418 -11.49 14.02 -32.21
C GLU A 418 -10.03 13.74 -32.53
N GLN A 419 -9.34 13.14 -31.55
CA GLN A 419 -7.94 12.71 -31.62
C GLN A 419 -7.81 11.28 -31.20
N THR A 420 -7.09 10.49 -31.97
CA THR A 420 -6.76 9.10 -31.67
C THR A 420 -5.32 9.02 -31.22
N ALA A 421 -5.08 8.47 -30.05
CA ALA A 421 -3.77 8.33 -29.45
C ALA A 421 -3.52 6.90 -28.95
N THR A 422 -2.28 6.45 -29.02
CA THR A 422 -1.87 5.12 -28.54
C THR A 422 -1.31 5.24 -27.13
N LEU A 423 -1.88 4.47 -26.22
CA LEU A 423 -1.43 4.36 -24.83
C LEU A 423 -0.14 3.51 -24.72
N SER A 424 0.52 3.58 -23.57
CA SER A 424 1.74 2.80 -23.28
C SER A 424 1.55 1.27 -23.29
N ASN A 425 0.31 0.79 -23.23
CA ASN A 425 -0.07 -0.62 -23.34
C ASN A 425 -0.46 -1.04 -24.78
N ASN A 426 -0.20 -0.18 -25.77
CA ASN A 426 -0.58 -0.32 -27.18
C ASN A 426 -2.10 -0.29 -27.47
N GLU A 427 -2.92 0.04 -26.50
CA GLU A 427 -4.34 0.32 -26.75
C GLU A 427 -4.51 1.69 -27.41
N THR A 428 -5.42 1.76 -28.37
CA THR A 428 -5.77 3.01 -29.05
C THR A 428 -7.01 3.61 -28.38
N VAL A 429 -6.91 4.87 -27.98
CA VAL A 429 -8.03 5.61 -27.37
C VAL A 429 -8.34 6.84 -28.22
N THR A 430 -9.62 7.11 -28.38
CA THR A 430 -10.10 8.31 -29.05
C THR A 430 -10.61 9.31 -28.00
N MET A 431 -10.20 10.55 -28.12
CA MET A 431 -10.51 11.61 -27.16
C MET A 431 -10.92 12.90 -27.90
N GLN A 432 -11.89 13.64 -27.35
CA GLN A 432 -12.22 15.00 -27.78
C GLN A 432 -11.29 15.97 -27.06
N LEU A 433 -10.35 16.58 -27.79
CA LEU A 433 -9.32 17.47 -27.24
C LEU A 433 -9.40 18.86 -27.85
N ALA A 434 -9.05 19.88 -27.07
CA ALA A 434 -8.81 21.24 -27.49
C ALA A 434 -7.56 21.78 -26.83
N GLU A 435 -6.81 22.65 -27.51
CA GLU A 435 -5.58 23.25 -27.00
C GLU A 435 -5.57 24.77 -27.16
N ARG A 436 -5.04 25.47 -26.15
CA ARG A 436 -4.73 26.91 -26.19
C ARG A 436 -3.48 27.19 -25.37
N GLY A 437 -2.78 28.26 -25.71
CA GLY A 437 -1.79 28.83 -24.80
C GLY A 437 -2.47 29.62 -23.69
N SER A 438 -2.02 29.44 -22.46
CA SER A 438 -2.57 30.11 -21.29
C SER A 438 -1.46 30.69 -20.40
N LEU A 439 -1.65 31.93 -19.93
CA LEU A 439 -0.77 32.52 -18.92
C LEU A 439 -1.25 32.09 -17.54
N ILE A 440 -0.46 31.27 -16.86
CA ILE A 440 -0.80 30.70 -15.57
C ILE A 440 -0.07 31.45 -14.45
N GLY A 441 -0.80 31.83 -13.40
CA GLY A 441 -0.27 32.63 -12.28
C GLY A 441 -0.36 34.13 -12.53
N SER A 442 0.28 34.92 -11.66
CA SER A 442 0.28 36.39 -11.75
C SER A 442 1.61 36.98 -11.31
N GLY A 443 1.91 38.19 -11.74
CA GLY A 443 3.13 38.92 -11.39
C GLY A 443 4.40 38.15 -11.76
N LYS A 444 5.36 38.07 -10.82
CA LYS A 444 6.65 37.38 -11.04
C LYS A 444 6.51 35.86 -11.22
N ALA A 445 5.42 35.28 -10.76
CA ALA A 445 5.16 33.83 -10.88
C ALA A 445 4.39 33.45 -12.15
N ALA A 446 4.04 34.43 -13.01
CA ALA A 446 3.36 34.14 -14.26
C ALA A 446 4.26 33.35 -15.21
N VAL A 447 3.70 32.30 -15.80
CA VAL A 447 4.38 31.44 -16.78
C VAL A 447 3.43 31.10 -17.90
N TRP A 448 3.93 31.15 -19.12
CA TRP A 448 3.18 30.72 -20.30
C TRP A 448 3.23 29.21 -20.40
N MET A 449 2.05 28.58 -20.51
CA MET A 449 1.90 27.13 -20.59
C MET A 449 0.91 26.75 -21.69
N ARG A 450 1.04 25.53 -22.20
CA ARG A 450 0.04 24.91 -23.05
C ARG A 450 -1.08 24.39 -22.15
N GLU A 451 -2.32 24.75 -22.43
CA GLU A 451 -3.50 24.22 -21.76
C GLU A 451 -4.27 23.34 -22.73
N ILE A 452 -4.40 22.06 -22.39
CA ILE A 452 -5.14 21.07 -23.15
C ILE A 452 -6.39 20.69 -22.34
N ARG A 453 -7.55 20.71 -22.96
CA ARG A 453 -8.79 20.25 -22.34
C ARG A 453 -9.32 19.02 -23.04
N LYS A 454 -9.73 18.04 -22.24
CA LYS A 454 -10.49 16.86 -22.68
C LYS A 454 -11.96 17.06 -22.35
N LEU A 455 -12.82 16.93 -23.36
CA LEU A 455 -14.26 16.92 -23.22
C LEU A 455 -14.75 15.48 -23.04
N THR A 456 -15.50 15.22 -21.99
CA THR A 456 -16.16 13.93 -21.77
C THR A 456 -17.54 13.90 -22.41
N ASP A 457 -18.11 12.71 -22.63
CA ASP A 457 -19.47 12.52 -23.19
C ASP A 457 -20.54 13.21 -22.34
N LYS A 458 -20.29 13.40 -21.05
CA LYS A 458 -21.18 14.12 -20.12
C LYS A 458 -21.02 15.64 -20.16
N GLY A 459 -20.17 16.16 -21.06
CA GLY A 459 -19.90 17.59 -21.20
C GLY A 459 -18.93 18.19 -20.18
N HIS A 460 -18.33 17.37 -19.30
CA HIS A 460 -17.32 17.84 -18.36
C HIS A 460 -15.97 18.04 -19.05
N GLN A 461 -15.31 19.18 -18.76
CA GLN A 461 -13.99 19.51 -19.30
C GLN A 461 -12.91 19.28 -18.23
N THR A 462 -11.93 18.44 -18.54
CA THR A 462 -10.74 18.24 -17.71
C THR A 462 -9.58 19.02 -18.32
N SER A 463 -9.05 20.00 -17.58
CA SER A 463 -7.96 20.85 -18.03
C SER A 463 -6.61 20.36 -17.53
N ILE A 464 -5.64 20.30 -18.44
CA ILE A 464 -4.25 19.91 -18.27
C ILE A 464 -3.39 21.11 -18.65
N ILE A 465 -2.31 21.33 -17.91
CA ILE A 465 -1.31 22.36 -18.22
C ILE A 465 0.08 21.72 -18.39
N ALA A 466 0.84 22.21 -19.33
CA ALA A 466 2.15 21.69 -19.67
C ALA A 466 3.15 22.79 -20.03
N THR A 467 4.39 22.66 -19.58
CA THR A 467 5.56 23.39 -20.11
C THR A 467 6.37 22.55 -21.09
N GLU A 468 5.82 21.45 -21.56
CA GLU A 468 6.36 20.65 -22.65
C GLU A 468 5.86 21.23 -23.98
N PHE A 469 6.79 21.75 -24.81
CA PHE A 469 6.43 22.51 -26.00
C PHE A 469 6.61 21.74 -27.33
N GLU A 470 7.42 20.68 -27.33
CA GLU A 470 7.68 19.87 -28.53
C GLU A 470 6.67 18.75 -28.75
N ALA A 471 6.16 18.15 -27.64
CA ALA A 471 5.22 17.05 -27.74
C ALA A 471 3.88 17.45 -28.35
N THR A 472 3.23 16.57 -29.09
CA THR A 472 1.88 16.78 -29.60
C THR A 472 0.85 16.79 -28.45
N HIS A 473 -0.28 17.48 -28.63
CA HIS A 473 -1.29 17.64 -27.57
C HIS A 473 -1.95 16.31 -27.17
N ASP A 474 -2.11 15.38 -28.11
CA ASP A 474 -2.59 14.02 -27.86
C ASP A 474 -1.60 13.26 -26.96
N ARG A 475 -0.29 13.37 -27.22
CA ARG A 475 0.74 12.78 -26.38
C ARG A 475 0.75 13.38 -24.97
N LEU A 476 0.59 14.70 -24.84
CA LEU A 476 0.48 15.36 -23.53
C LEU A 476 -0.74 14.86 -22.75
N ALA A 477 -1.90 14.73 -23.42
CA ALA A 477 -3.11 14.20 -22.83
C ALA A 477 -2.93 12.73 -22.39
N VAL A 478 -2.36 11.89 -23.26
CA VAL A 478 -2.05 10.49 -22.94
C VAL A 478 -1.12 10.39 -21.75
N ASN A 479 -0.04 11.16 -21.74
CA ASN A 479 0.94 11.16 -20.66
C ASN A 479 0.30 11.47 -19.30
N LEU A 480 -0.58 12.49 -19.21
CA LEU A 480 -1.24 12.77 -17.94
C LEU A 480 -2.30 11.72 -17.58
N PHE A 481 -3.07 11.22 -18.55
CA PHE A 481 -4.06 10.18 -18.28
C PHE A 481 -3.40 8.83 -17.97
N ALA A 482 -2.20 8.53 -18.48
CA ALA A 482 -1.39 7.39 -18.08
C ALA A 482 -0.97 7.45 -16.60
N ARG A 483 -1.15 8.59 -15.91
CA ARG A 483 -1.00 8.68 -14.44
C ARG A 483 -1.87 7.67 -13.67
N TRP A 484 -2.94 7.14 -14.27
CA TRP A 484 -3.69 6.01 -13.74
C TRP A 484 -2.82 4.78 -13.48
N CYS A 485 -1.70 4.62 -14.21
CA CYS A 485 -0.75 3.55 -13.92
C CYS A 485 -0.13 3.70 -12.53
N GLN A 486 0.02 4.94 -12.01
CA GLN A 486 0.50 5.21 -10.65
C GLN A 486 -0.50 4.78 -9.59
N GLU A 487 -1.79 5.09 -9.76
CA GLU A 487 -2.83 4.66 -8.82
C GLU A 487 -2.94 3.12 -8.80
N ASN A 488 -2.88 2.49 -9.97
CA ASN A 488 -2.84 1.03 -10.10
C ASN A 488 -1.55 0.46 -9.49
N PHE A 489 -0.41 1.11 -9.69
CA PHE A 489 0.85 0.73 -9.07
C PHE A 489 0.74 0.72 -7.54
N PHE A 490 0.28 1.81 -6.91
CA PHE A 490 0.12 1.85 -5.45
C PHE A 490 -0.85 0.80 -4.94
N LYS A 491 -2.02 0.66 -5.60
CA LYS A 491 -3.00 -0.36 -5.24
C LYS A 491 -2.36 -1.75 -5.28
N TYR A 492 -1.67 -2.06 -6.36
CA TYR A 492 -1.00 -3.34 -6.56
C TYR A 492 0.12 -3.57 -5.54
N MET A 493 0.97 -2.58 -5.32
CA MET A 493 2.09 -2.66 -4.37
C MET A 493 1.62 -2.78 -2.91
N MET A 494 0.52 -2.14 -2.53
CA MET A 494 -0.08 -2.32 -1.21
C MET A 494 -0.69 -3.72 -1.05
N GLU A 495 -1.44 -4.16 -2.05
CA GLU A 495 -2.15 -5.44 -2.01
C GLU A 495 -1.19 -6.63 -2.04
N HIS A 496 -0.19 -6.60 -2.90
CA HIS A 496 0.67 -7.74 -3.19
C HIS A 496 2.06 -7.65 -2.57
N PHE A 497 2.64 -6.47 -2.44
CA PHE A 497 4.01 -6.27 -1.95
C PHE A 497 4.08 -5.60 -0.57
N ALA A 498 2.93 -5.24 0.01
CA ALA A 498 2.84 -4.72 1.38
C ALA A 498 3.72 -3.49 1.66
N ILE A 499 3.78 -2.54 0.73
CA ILE A 499 4.57 -1.30 0.92
C ILE A 499 4.03 -0.43 2.05
N ASP A 500 2.75 -0.57 2.39
CA ASP A 500 2.04 0.10 3.48
C ASP A 500 2.33 -0.49 4.86
N LEU A 501 2.88 -1.72 4.93
CA LEU A 501 3.15 -2.37 6.21
C LEU A 501 4.48 -1.91 6.82
N LEU A 502 4.52 -1.94 8.16
CA LEU A 502 5.74 -1.64 8.91
C LEU A 502 6.81 -2.71 8.66
N ALA A 503 8.00 -2.24 8.33
CA ALA A 503 9.19 -3.08 8.17
C ALA A 503 10.17 -2.92 9.35
N GLU A 504 9.99 -1.87 10.15
CA GLU A 504 10.88 -1.47 11.22
C GLU A 504 10.07 -0.91 12.40
N TYR A 505 10.49 -1.23 13.60
CA TYR A 505 9.91 -0.76 14.86
C TYR A 505 10.85 0.16 15.64
N GLY A 506 12.13 0.18 15.27
CA GLY A 506 13.12 1.07 15.86
C GLY A 506 12.83 2.52 15.50
N THR A 507 13.08 3.42 16.45
CA THR A 507 12.86 4.86 16.28
C THR A 507 14.11 5.65 16.57
N THR A 508 14.24 6.81 15.95
CA THR A 508 15.29 7.79 16.26
C THR A 508 14.66 9.16 16.41
N ALA A 509 15.26 9.98 17.27
CA ALA A 509 14.86 11.36 17.43
C ALA A 509 15.12 12.14 16.14
N LEU A 510 14.25 13.11 15.86
CA LEU A 510 14.50 14.09 14.82
C LEU A 510 15.40 15.20 15.36
N PRO A 511 16.19 15.87 14.50
CA PRO A 511 16.94 17.04 14.89
C PRO A 511 16.04 18.12 15.48
N ASP A 512 16.46 18.74 16.54
CA ASP A 512 15.71 19.82 17.23
C ASP A 512 15.42 21.03 16.33
N THR A 513 16.22 21.23 15.29
CA THR A 513 16.05 22.28 14.28
C THR A 513 14.97 21.96 13.25
N THR A 514 14.40 20.75 13.26
CA THR A 514 13.36 20.33 12.30
C THR A 514 12.16 21.25 12.39
N LYS A 515 11.77 21.86 11.26
CA LYS A 515 10.58 22.69 11.17
C LYS A 515 9.33 21.82 11.06
N VAL A 516 8.36 22.07 11.91
CA VAL A 516 7.11 21.33 11.98
C VAL A 516 5.93 22.27 12.01
N VAL A 517 4.76 21.81 11.56
CA VAL A 517 3.55 22.64 11.63
C VAL A 517 3.18 22.88 13.08
N ASN A 518 3.03 24.13 13.45
CA ASN A 518 2.66 24.55 14.79
C ASN A 518 1.29 23.97 15.17
N PRO A 519 1.19 23.17 16.26
CA PRO A 519 -0.09 22.62 16.71
C PRO A 519 -1.14 23.69 17.02
N SER A 520 -0.74 24.80 17.61
CA SER A 520 -1.62 25.94 17.90
C SER A 520 -2.19 26.54 16.62
N TRP A 521 -1.34 26.75 15.60
CA TRP A 521 -1.79 27.20 14.29
C TRP A 521 -2.78 26.21 13.67
N ARG A 522 -2.50 24.91 13.75
CA ARG A 522 -3.39 23.85 13.23
C ARG A 522 -4.75 23.85 13.92
N GLN A 523 -4.79 24.01 15.25
CA GLN A 523 -6.02 24.09 16.02
C GLN A 523 -6.85 25.32 15.61
N LEU A 524 -6.22 26.49 15.51
CA LEU A 524 -6.87 27.72 15.07
C LEU A 524 -7.39 27.59 13.63
N SER A 525 -6.62 27.03 12.72
CA SER A 525 -7.02 26.80 11.33
C SER A 525 -8.22 25.86 11.23
N ASN A 526 -8.24 24.76 11.99
CA ASN A 526 -9.38 23.84 12.05
C ASN A 526 -10.63 24.51 12.63
N ARG A 527 -10.46 25.32 13.68
CA ARG A 527 -11.57 26.11 14.27
C ARG A 527 -12.12 27.10 13.26
N LYS A 528 -11.25 27.80 12.52
CA LYS A 528 -11.63 28.72 11.44
C LYS A 528 -12.46 27.99 10.37
N ARG A 529 -12.00 26.82 9.87
CA ARG A 529 -12.77 26.03 8.90
C ARG A 529 -14.15 25.61 9.41
N SER A 530 -14.22 25.19 10.68
CA SER A 530 -15.48 24.80 11.30
C SER A 530 -16.47 25.98 11.36
N ILE A 531 -15.99 27.14 11.77
CA ILE A 531 -16.84 28.35 11.83
C ILE A 531 -17.23 28.79 10.40
N GLN A 532 -16.31 28.76 9.44
CA GLN A 532 -16.60 29.07 8.03
C GLN A 532 -17.69 28.17 7.47
N SER A 533 -17.64 26.86 7.75
CA SER A 533 -18.67 25.90 7.31
C SER A 533 -20.03 26.21 7.96
N LYS A 534 -20.03 26.53 9.27
CA LYS A 534 -21.25 26.94 9.97
C LYS A 534 -21.83 28.23 9.38
N LEU A 535 -20.97 29.24 9.12
CA LEU A 535 -21.37 30.52 8.52
C LEU A 535 -21.99 30.30 7.13
N THR A 536 -21.35 29.52 6.26
CA THR A 536 -21.87 29.18 4.93
C THR A 536 -23.24 28.51 5.02
N HIS A 537 -23.40 27.56 5.94
CA HIS A 537 -24.69 26.90 6.18
C HIS A 537 -25.77 27.87 6.70
N ARG A 538 -25.42 28.73 7.68
CA ARG A 538 -26.37 29.73 8.22
C ARG A 538 -26.77 30.76 7.19
N ARG A 539 -25.82 31.23 6.36
CA ARG A 539 -26.11 32.16 5.26
C ARG A 539 -27.05 31.51 4.21
N ALA A 540 -26.87 30.24 3.88
CA ALA A 540 -27.76 29.53 2.97
C ALA A 540 -29.19 29.43 3.53
N ILE A 541 -29.36 29.10 4.82
CA ILE A 541 -30.67 29.06 5.47
C ILE A 541 -31.31 30.47 5.54
N PHE A 542 -30.53 31.49 5.86
CA PHE A 542 -31.01 32.87 5.88
C PHE A 542 -31.46 33.34 4.50
N ALA A 543 -30.73 33.00 3.44
CA ALA A 543 -31.12 33.31 2.08
C ALA A 543 -32.42 32.59 1.68
N ALA A 544 -32.56 31.30 2.00
CA ALA A 544 -33.77 30.54 1.74
C ALA A 544 -34.99 31.11 2.49
N LEU A 545 -34.83 31.51 3.77
CA LEU A 545 -35.87 32.15 4.55
C LEU A 545 -36.26 33.52 3.97
N THR A 546 -35.31 34.23 3.36
CA THR A 546 -35.54 35.53 2.74
C THR A 546 -36.27 35.41 1.39
N MET A 547 -36.04 34.31 0.65
CA MET A 547 -36.69 34.05 -0.64
C MET A 547 -38.12 33.54 -0.52
N GLN A 548 -38.52 33.06 0.64
CA GLN A 548 -39.85 32.54 0.92
C GLN A 548 -40.46 33.30 2.13
N PRO A 549 -40.86 34.55 1.98
CA PRO A 549 -41.47 35.32 3.06
C PRO A 549 -42.87 34.75 3.37
N GLU A 550 -43.22 34.76 4.66
CA GLU A 550 -44.57 34.43 5.10
C GLU A 550 -45.59 35.49 4.64
N ASP A 551 -46.83 35.06 4.52
CA ASP A 551 -47.91 35.96 4.09
C ASP A 551 -48.10 37.09 5.11
N GLN A 552 -48.03 38.32 4.64
CA GLN A 552 -48.16 39.54 5.49
C GLN A 552 -49.58 39.68 6.08
N GLN A 553 -50.58 38.98 5.56
CA GLN A 553 -51.96 38.99 6.07
C GLN A 553 -52.09 38.18 7.35
N ASP A 554 -51.26 37.18 7.61
CA ASP A 554 -51.16 36.49 8.90
C ASP A 554 -50.13 37.21 9.79
N HIS A 555 -50.59 38.21 10.53
CA HIS A 555 -49.74 38.98 11.43
C HIS A 555 -48.95 38.19 12.44
N LYS A 556 -49.45 37.02 12.89
CA LYS A 556 -48.77 36.18 13.87
C LYS A 556 -47.63 35.39 13.23
N ALA A 557 -47.89 34.77 12.10
CA ALA A 557 -46.88 34.03 11.34
C ALA A 557 -45.79 34.99 10.81
N TYR A 558 -46.19 36.14 10.31
CA TYR A 558 -45.23 37.16 9.82
C TYR A 558 -44.34 37.71 10.94
N LYS A 559 -44.84 37.93 12.14
CA LYS A 559 -44.05 38.37 13.30
C LYS A 559 -43.03 37.28 13.69
N GLN A 560 -43.45 36.04 13.78
CA GLN A 560 -42.54 34.91 14.07
C GLN A 560 -41.45 34.75 13.00
N TRP A 561 -41.80 34.92 11.75
CA TRP A 561 -40.83 34.91 10.64
C TRP A 561 -39.80 36.02 10.75
N LEU A 562 -40.21 37.26 11.09
CA LEU A 562 -39.33 38.41 11.34
C LEU A 562 -38.37 38.13 12.50
N GLU A 563 -38.89 37.64 13.64
CA GLU A 563 -38.08 37.30 14.82
C GLU A 563 -37.04 36.21 14.47
N LYS A 564 -37.44 35.14 13.75
CA LYS A 564 -36.56 34.09 13.30
C LYS A 564 -35.47 34.60 12.36
N LYS A 565 -35.81 35.50 11.43
CA LYS A 565 -34.88 36.14 10.52
C LYS A 565 -33.88 37.05 11.26
N ALA A 566 -34.34 37.81 12.25
CA ALA A 566 -33.48 38.68 13.08
C ALA A 566 -32.48 37.86 13.90
N LEU A 567 -32.94 36.76 14.53
CA LEU A 567 -32.08 35.83 15.27
C LEU A 567 -31.01 35.22 14.38
N MET A 568 -31.39 34.73 13.17
CA MET A 568 -30.42 34.20 12.23
C MET A 568 -29.40 35.23 11.77
N LEU A 569 -29.81 36.45 11.53
CA LEU A 569 -28.90 37.54 11.15
C LEU A 569 -27.90 37.82 12.26
N GLN A 570 -28.37 37.82 13.53
CA GLN A 570 -27.49 37.95 14.68
C GLN A 570 -26.49 36.80 14.78
N GLU A 571 -26.92 35.56 14.61
CA GLU A 571 -26.00 34.37 14.54
C GLU A 571 -24.96 34.51 13.44
N VAL A 572 -25.36 34.95 12.25
CA VAL A 572 -24.44 35.19 11.12
C VAL A 572 -23.38 36.22 11.49
N ARG A 573 -23.78 37.37 12.07
CA ARG A 573 -22.84 38.43 12.51
C ARG A 573 -21.86 37.95 13.57
N VAL A 574 -22.32 37.18 14.56
CA VAL A 574 -21.44 36.58 15.58
C VAL A 574 -20.43 35.61 14.96
N LEU A 575 -20.87 34.81 14.00
CA LEU A 575 -19.96 33.90 13.30
C LEU A 575 -18.94 34.64 12.42
N GLU A 576 -19.33 35.76 11.80
CA GLU A 576 -18.44 36.62 11.02
C GLU A 576 -17.38 37.24 11.93
N GLN A 577 -17.79 37.84 13.05
CA GLN A 577 -16.88 38.44 14.05
C GLN A 577 -15.88 37.40 14.58
N ASN A 578 -16.35 36.21 14.99
CA ASN A 578 -15.48 35.12 15.43
C ASN A 578 -14.48 34.67 14.34
N LEU A 579 -14.89 34.73 13.06
CA LEU A 579 -14.04 34.38 11.93
C LEU A 579 -12.92 35.40 11.72
N ASP A 580 -13.23 36.69 11.87
CA ASP A 580 -12.29 37.82 11.75
C ASP A 580 -11.27 37.78 12.89
N GLU A 581 -11.70 37.54 14.13
CA GLU A 581 -10.84 37.39 15.30
C GLU A 581 -9.87 36.22 15.14
N LEU A 582 -10.38 35.06 14.67
CA LEU A 582 -9.54 33.91 14.38
C LEU A 582 -8.58 34.15 13.22
N ALA A 583 -9.01 34.89 12.19
CA ALA A 583 -8.15 35.27 11.07
C ALA A 583 -7.00 36.20 11.52
N ALA A 584 -7.28 37.14 12.40
CA ALA A 584 -6.26 38.01 13.01
C ALA A 584 -5.25 37.19 13.84
N THR A 585 -5.75 36.29 14.71
CA THR A 585 -4.91 35.43 15.54
C THR A 585 -4.03 34.51 14.70
N LEU A 586 -4.58 33.94 13.59
CA LEU A 586 -3.82 33.10 12.66
C LEU A 586 -2.69 33.86 11.95
N LYS A 587 -2.87 35.16 11.66
CA LYS A 587 -1.82 35.98 11.03
C LYS A 587 -0.62 36.20 11.95
N THR A 588 -0.84 36.26 13.26
CA THR A 588 0.22 36.45 14.26
C THR A 588 0.84 35.15 14.73
N THR A 589 0.17 34.01 14.54
CA THR A 589 0.66 32.68 14.93
C THR A 589 1.57 32.11 13.86
N PRO A 590 2.84 31.79 14.13
CA PRO A 590 3.73 31.22 13.13
C PRO A 590 3.21 29.86 12.68
N HIS A 591 3.18 29.64 11.36
CA HIS A 591 2.71 28.39 10.76
C HIS A 591 3.64 27.22 11.09
N HIS A 592 4.96 27.46 11.10
CA HIS A 592 5.98 26.47 11.46
C HIS A 592 6.77 26.93 12.67
N VAL A 593 7.13 25.97 13.51
CA VAL A 593 8.02 26.12 14.68
C VAL A 593 9.10 25.04 14.62
N LYS A 594 10.16 25.19 15.40
CA LYS A 594 11.18 24.13 15.55
C LYS A 594 10.62 23.02 16.45
N LEU A 595 11.07 21.79 16.23
CA LEU A 595 10.67 20.64 17.05
C LEU A 595 11.02 20.86 18.54
N SER A 596 12.15 21.55 18.82
CA SER A 596 12.56 21.93 20.18
C SER A 596 11.58 22.85 20.90
N GLU A 597 10.80 23.64 20.17
CA GLU A 597 9.81 24.57 20.72
C GLU A 597 8.47 23.90 21.06
N LEU A 598 8.30 22.63 20.67
CA LEU A 598 7.08 21.87 20.99
C LEU A 598 7.13 21.37 22.44
N PRO A 599 5.95 21.33 23.11
CA PRO A 599 5.83 20.61 24.38
C PRO A 599 6.24 19.14 24.21
N ASP A 600 6.79 18.50 25.23
CA ASP A 600 7.21 17.08 25.18
C ASP A 600 6.06 16.13 24.85
N THR A 601 4.82 16.52 25.18
CA THR A 601 3.62 15.77 24.81
C THR A 601 3.32 15.80 23.32
N GLU A 602 3.86 16.75 22.57
CA GLU A 602 3.65 16.94 21.12
C GLU A 602 4.86 16.54 20.29
N LYS A 603 6.03 16.31 20.91
CA LYS A 603 7.23 15.82 20.24
C LYS A 603 6.99 14.43 19.67
N PHE A 604 7.65 14.14 18.56
CA PHE A 604 7.56 12.87 17.85
C PHE A 604 8.92 12.42 17.33
N SER A 605 9.03 11.13 17.08
CA SER A 605 10.21 10.48 16.51
C SER A 605 9.96 10.07 15.07
N ARG A 606 11.00 9.61 14.38
CA ARG A 606 10.85 8.92 13.09
C ARG A 606 11.18 7.44 13.24
N LEU A 607 10.59 6.61 12.40
CA LEU A 607 11.04 5.23 12.24
C LEU A 607 12.43 5.19 11.61
N LEU A 608 13.24 4.20 11.98
CA LEU A 608 14.52 3.96 11.31
C LEU A 608 14.25 3.60 9.84
N PRO A 609 14.91 4.27 8.87
CA PRO A 609 14.58 4.06 7.45
C PRO A 609 15.28 2.85 6.83
N ASN A 610 16.38 2.38 7.42
CA ASN A 610 17.36 1.51 6.75
C ASN A 610 16.78 0.18 6.29
N ARG A 611 16.09 -0.56 7.19
CA ARG A 611 15.46 -1.84 6.86
C ARG A 611 14.31 -1.65 5.86
N LYS A 612 13.56 -0.56 6.01
CA LYS A 612 12.49 -0.21 5.05
C LYS A 612 13.05 0.03 3.65
N ARG A 613 14.12 0.82 3.52
CA ARG A 613 14.80 1.09 2.23
C ARG A 613 15.27 -0.21 1.57
N LEU A 614 15.91 -1.11 2.33
CA LEU A 614 16.31 -2.41 1.82
C LEU A 614 15.11 -3.20 1.28
N LEU A 615 14.04 -3.30 2.05
CA LEU A 615 12.84 -4.05 1.64
C LEU A 615 12.13 -3.40 0.45
N ASP A 616 12.01 -2.08 0.42
CA ASP A 616 11.37 -1.40 -0.71
C ASP A 616 12.19 -1.57 -2.00
N THR A 617 13.53 -1.55 -1.91
CA THR A 617 14.40 -1.84 -3.05
C THR A 617 14.18 -3.26 -3.56
N ILE A 618 14.11 -4.26 -2.67
CA ILE A 618 13.84 -5.65 -3.05
C ILE A 618 12.43 -5.78 -3.66
N ARG A 619 11.44 -5.10 -3.12
CA ARG A 619 10.07 -5.07 -3.66
C ARG A 619 10.00 -4.42 -5.03
N MET A 620 10.76 -3.34 -5.25
CA MET A 620 10.90 -2.73 -6.59
C MET A 620 11.53 -3.70 -7.58
N ILE A 621 12.60 -4.41 -7.21
CA ILE A 621 13.22 -5.45 -8.03
C ILE A 621 12.19 -6.54 -8.36
N ALA A 622 11.48 -7.05 -7.36
CA ALA A 622 10.48 -8.10 -7.52
C ALA A 622 9.32 -7.66 -8.42
N TYR A 623 8.81 -6.44 -8.24
CA TYR A 623 7.78 -5.87 -9.11
C TYR A 623 8.26 -5.68 -10.55
N ARG A 624 9.49 -5.19 -10.75
CA ARG A 624 10.10 -5.04 -12.09
C ARG A 624 10.32 -6.40 -12.74
N ALA A 625 10.79 -7.42 -11.99
CA ALA A 625 10.97 -8.77 -12.46
C ALA A 625 9.63 -9.39 -12.90
N GLU A 626 8.60 -9.29 -12.08
CA GLU A 626 7.25 -9.74 -12.43
C GLU A 626 6.72 -9.01 -13.68
N THR A 627 6.91 -7.71 -13.76
CA THR A 627 6.48 -6.89 -14.91
C THR A 627 7.23 -7.27 -16.20
N ALA A 628 8.52 -7.63 -16.11
CA ALA A 628 9.34 -8.03 -17.25
C ALA A 628 8.92 -9.39 -17.84
N VAL A 629 8.32 -10.27 -17.03
CA VAL A 629 7.84 -11.59 -17.48
C VAL A 629 6.48 -11.50 -18.18
N ILE A 630 5.65 -10.50 -17.91
CA ILE A 630 4.30 -10.34 -18.49
C ILE A 630 4.30 -10.37 -20.02
N PRO A 631 5.15 -9.60 -20.73
CA PRO A 631 5.16 -9.60 -22.20
C PRO A 631 5.48 -10.95 -22.83
N LEU A 632 6.20 -11.84 -22.13
CA LEU A 632 6.52 -13.19 -22.60
C LEU A 632 5.27 -14.09 -22.66
N LEU A 633 4.23 -13.76 -21.90
CA LEU A 633 2.97 -14.49 -21.83
C LEU A 633 1.86 -13.84 -22.65
N THR A 634 1.91 -12.52 -22.85
CA THR A 634 0.82 -11.79 -23.54
C THR A 634 0.73 -12.16 -25.02
N GLY A 635 -0.48 -12.13 -25.55
CA GLY A 635 -0.78 -12.44 -26.94
C GLY A 635 -2.28 -12.26 -27.24
N PRO A 636 -2.75 -12.63 -28.43
CA PRO A 636 -4.13 -12.41 -28.84
C PRO A 636 -5.19 -13.04 -27.93
N LYS A 637 -4.79 -14.03 -27.11
CA LYS A 637 -5.69 -14.79 -26.21
C LYS A 637 -5.46 -14.51 -24.72
N LEU A 638 -4.49 -13.69 -24.35
CA LEU A 638 -4.15 -13.42 -22.96
C LEU A 638 -3.75 -11.95 -22.81
N ASN A 639 -4.57 -11.17 -22.13
CA ASN A 639 -4.27 -9.78 -21.81
C ASN A 639 -3.28 -9.63 -20.65
N SER A 640 -2.74 -8.43 -20.45
CA SER A 640 -1.74 -8.16 -19.42
C SER A 640 -2.22 -8.47 -17.99
N SER A 641 -3.52 -8.29 -17.69
CA SER A 641 -4.09 -8.56 -16.37
C SER A 641 -4.17 -10.06 -16.09
N GLU A 642 -4.61 -10.83 -17.08
CA GLU A 642 -4.67 -12.30 -17.02
C GLU A 642 -3.27 -12.91 -16.96
N ALA A 643 -2.32 -12.38 -17.75
CA ALA A 643 -0.92 -12.79 -17.71
C ALA A 643 -0.32 -12.55 -16.31
N ARG A 644 -0.61 -11.41 -15.69
CA ARG A 644 -0.17 -11.10 -14.32
C ARG A 644 -0.75 -12.06 -13.29
N ALA A 645 -2.04 -12.39 -13.39
CA ALA A 645 -2.68 -13.37 -12.51
C ALA A 645 -2.07 -14.78 -12.69
N LEU A 646 -1.75 -15.17 -13.93
CA LEU A 646 -1.08 -16.44 -14.21
C LEU A 646 0.33 -16.50 -13.59
N ILE A 647 1.11 -15.43 -13.70
CA ILE A 647 2.44 -15.34 -13.08
C ILE A 647 2.36 -15.42 -11.56
N GLN A 648 1.38 -14.76 -10.93
CA GLN A 648 1.16 -14.86 -9.49
C GLN A 648 0.88 -16.29 -9.05
N ASN A 649 0.02 -17.01 -9.78
CA ASN A 649 -0.26 -18.40 -9.52
C ASN A 649 0.99 -19.28 -9.71
N LEU A 650 1.78 -19.02 -10.75
CA LEU A 650 3.05 -19.72 -10.97
C LEU A 650 4.01 -19.53 -9.79
N PHE A 651 4.20 -18.30 -9.31
CA PHE A 651 5.13 -18.03 -8.21
C PHE A 651 4.68 -18.57 -6.85
N THR A 652 3.42 -18.93 -6.71
CA THR A 652 2.89 -19.57 -5.50
C THR A 652 2.65 -21.07 -5.66
N SER A 653 2.91 -21.62 -6.85
CA SER A 653 2.76 -23.05 -7.10
C SER A 653 3.91 -23.87 -6.55
N ASP A 654 3.63 -25.14 -6.29
CA ASP A 654 4.64 -26.11 -5.94
C ASP A 654 5.45 -26.52 -7.18
N ALA A 655 6.69 -26.92 -6.97
CA ALA A 655 7.55 -27.43 -8.04
C ALA A 655 8.53 -28.49 -7.52
N ASP A 656 8.93 -29.41 -8.41
CA ASP A 656 10.04 -30.29 -8.12
C ASP A 656 11.36 -29.57 -8.39
N ILE A 657 12.30 -29.67 -7.48
CA ILE A 657 13.66 -29.14 -7.60
C ILE A 657 14.63 -30.33 -7.66
N ILE A 658 15.21 -30.55 -8.83
CA ILE A 658 16.03 -31.73 -9.09
C ILE A 658 17.40 -31.28 -9.63
N PRO A 659 18.44 -31.30 -8.78
CA PRO A 659 19.80 -31.06 -9.26
C PRO A 659 20.33 -32.25 -10.10
N GLN A 660 20.99 -31.91 -11.18
CA GLN A 660 21.71 -32.85 -12.06
C GLN A 660 23.18 -32.40 -12.14
N PRO A 661 23.99 -32.66 -11.12
CA PRO A 661 25.36 -32.12 -11.03
C PRO A 661 26.26 -32.54 -12.19
N HIS A 662 26.07 -33.77 -12.72
CA HIS A 662 26.87 -34.28 -13.86
C HIS A 662 26.60 -33.53 -15.16
N GLU A 663 25.41 -32.95 -15.31
CA GLU A 663 25.03 -32.12 -16.44
C GLU A 663 25.14 -30.62 -16.15
N SER A 664 25.57 -30.24 -14.94
CA SER A 664 25.57 -28.84 -14.45
C SER A 664 24.21 -28.17 -14.59
N LYS A 665 23.11 -28.89 -14.32
CA LYS A 665 21.74 -28.43 -14.45
C LYS A 665 21.00 -28.49 -13.11
N LEU A 666 20.09 -27.54 -12.92
CA LEU A 666 19.08 -27.50 -11.86
C LEU A 666 17.70 -27.54 -12.57
N LEU A 667 17.06 -28.68 -12.53
CA LEU A 667 15.76 -28.84 -13.14
C LEU A 667 14.66 -28.40 -12.18
N ILE A 668 13.85 -27.42 -12.60
CA ILE A 668 12.66 -26.92 -11.92
C ILE A 668 11.44 -27.39 -12.72
N ARG A 669 10.69 -28.34 -12.19
CA ARG A 669 9.50 -28.89 -12.83
C ARG A 669 8.26 -28.36 -12.11
N VAL A 670 7.52 -27.51 -12.78
CA VAL A 670 6.28 -26.93 -12.27
C VAL A 670 5.12 -27.84 -12.61
N HIS A 671 4.16 -27.94 -11.69
CA HIS A 671 2.96 -28.73 -11.91
C HIS A 671 2.06 -28.10 -12.98
N ASN A 672 1.38 -28.94 -13.75
CA ASN A 672 0.46 -28.51 -14.78
C ASN A 672 -0.67 -27.65 -14.16
N ALA A 673 -1.05 -26.62 -14.88
CA ALA A 673 -2.21 -25.82 -14.50
C ALA A 673 -3.51 -26.61 -14.80
N SER A 674 -4.60 -26.17 -14.17
CA SER A 674 -5.92 -26.83 -14.35
C SER A 674 -6.48 -26.72 -15.76
N ARG A 675 -5.86 -25.93 -16.65
CA ARG A 675 -6.35 -25.65 -18.00
C ARG A 675 -5.23 -25.82 -19.02
N PRO A 676 -5.41 -26.64 -20.10
CA PRO A 676 -4.39 -26.85 -21.12
C PRO A 676 -3.91 -25.59 -21.84
N VAL A 677 -4.79 -24.59 -21.99
CA VAL A 677 -4.43 -23.30 -22.58
C VAL A 677 -3.39 -22.58 -21.71
N THR A 678 -3.53 -22.68 -20.39
CA THR A 678 -2.57 -22.11 -19.43
C THR A 678 -1.21 -22.79 -19.55
N ASP A 679 -1.18 -24.11 -19.66
CA ASP A 679 0.05 -24.88 -19.84
C ASP A 679 0.79 -24.48 -21.13
N THR A 680 0.06 -24.23 -22.22
CA THR A 680 0.66 -23.71 -23.47
C THR A 680 1.35 -22.36 -23.28
N HIS A 681 0.78 -21.47 -22.47
CA HIS A 681 1.39 -20.18 -22.15
C HIS A 681 2.62 -20.35 -21.25
N LEU A 682 2.54 -21.26 -20.25
CA LEU A 682 3.68 -21.57 -19.37
C LEU A 682 4.82 -22.21 -20.15
N GLN A 683 4.55 -23.13 -21.10
CA GLN A 683 5.56 -23.69 -21.97
C GLN A 683 6.32 -22.65 -22.79
N LYS A 684 5.61 -21.65 -23.35
CA LYS A 684 6.25 -20.53 -24.05
C LYS A 684 7.15 -19.72 -23.11
N LEU A 685 6.67 -19.46 -21.90
CA LEU A 685 7.45 -18.77 -20.87
C LEU A 685 8.72 -19.58 -20.55
N PHE A 686 8.60 -20.88 -20.34
CA PHE A 686 9.75 -21.72 -19.97
C PHE A 686 10.78 -21.82 -21.11
N VAL A 687 10.36 -21.83 -22.37
CA VAL A 687 11.28 -21.71 -23.49
C VAL A 687 12.08 -20.42 -23.40
N ALA A 688 11.41 -19.26 -23.22
CA ALA A 688 12.09 -17.97 -23.09
C ALA A 688 13.00 -17.90 -21.85
N LEU A 689 12.57 -18.47 -20.71
CA LEU A 689 13.41 -18.52 -19.51
C LEU A 689 14.64 -19.43 -19.70
N ASN A 690 14.50 -20.56 -20.38
CA ASN A 690 15.62 -21.47 -20.67
C ASN A 690 16.64 -20.84 -21.63
N GLU A 691 16.20 -20.01 -22.57
CA GLU A 691 17.08 -19.26 -23.48
C GLU A 691 17.97 -18.25 -22.70
N THR A 692 17.58 -17.81 -21.51
CA THR A 692 18.42 -16.92 -20.68
C THR A 692 19.69 -17.62 -20.18
N ALA A 693 19.75 -18.95 -20.21
CA ALA A 693 20.85 -19.79 -19.71
C ALA A 693 21.28 -19.38 -18.26
N THR A 694 20.34 -18.98 -17.43
CA THR A 694 20.62 -18.46 -16.08
C THR A 694 21.24 -19.53 -15.20
N ILE A 695 22.35 -19.20 -14.56
CA ILE A 695 23.02 -20.05 -13.56
C ILE A 695 22.49 -19.62 -12.17
N TYR A 696 22.15 -20.61 -11.34
CA TYR A 696 21.75 -20.30 -9.97
C TYR A 696 22.94 -19.73 -9.18
N PRO A 697 22.76 -18.59 -8.47
CA PRO A 697 23.84 -17.90 -7.77
C PRO A 697 24.63 -18.81 -6.80
N GLU A 698 25.91 -18.56 -6.69
CA GLU A 698 26.86 -19.34 -5.86
C GLU A 698 26.95 -20.84 -6.24
N THR A 699 26.48 -21.21 -7.43
CA THR A 699 26.59 -22.58 -7.99
C THR A 699 27.07 -22.54 -9.44
N ASN A 700 27.32 -23.72 -10.02
CA ASN A 700 27.55 -23.89 -11.45
C ASN A 700 26.35 -24.54 -12.18
N LEU A 701 25.17 -24.52 -11.55
CA LEU A 701 23.96 -25.17 -12.05
C LEU A 701 23.13 -24.22 -12.91
N GLN A 702 23.01 -24.53 -14.20
CA GLN A 702 22.09 -23.86 -15.12
C GLN A 702 20.65 -24.25 -14.79
N MET A 703 19.77 -23.27 -14.60
CA MET A 703 18.36 -23.51 -14.33
C MET A 703 17.61 -23.92 -15.59
N ILE A 704 16.86 -25.00 -15.51
CA ILE A 704 16.02 -25.54 -16.62
C ILE A 704 14.58 -25.63 -16.10
N PHE A 705 13.66 -24.97 -16.77
CA PHE A 705 12.24 -24.90 -16.41
C PHE A 705 11.41 -25.81 -17.33
N GLN A 706 10.53 -26.64 -16.76
CA GLN A 706 9.66 -27.56 -17.46
C GLN A 706 8.31 -27.76 -16.77
N LEU A 707 7.29 -28.16 -17.52
CA LEU A 707 6.06 -28.73 -16.93
C LEU A 707 6.25 -30.22 -16.67
N ILE A 708 5.57 -30.75 -15.64
CA ILE A 708 5.69 -32.19 -15.30
C ILE A 708 5.25 -33.10 -16.45
N ALA A 709 4.20 -32.71 -17.20
CA ALA A 709 3.72 -33.49 -18.36
C ALA A 709 4.68 -33.53 -19.53
N ASP A 710 5.70 -32.67 -19.60
CA ASP A 710 6.65 -32.62 -20.72
C ASP A 710 7.80 -33.65 -20.57
N VAL A 711 7.83 -34.41 -19.46
CA VAL A 711 8.81 -35.45 -19.24
C VAL A 711 8.33 -36.70 -19.96
N PRO A 712 9.00 -37.20 -21.06
CA PRO A 712 8.69 -38.50 -21.60
C PRO A 712 8.91 -39.55 -20.50
N GLU A 713 7.89 -40.35 -20.22
CA GLU A 713 8.06 -41.53 -19.35
C GLU A 713 9.18 -42.37 -19.95
N ASN A 714 10.33 -42.35 -19.30
CA ASN A 714 11.43 -43.23 -19.70
C ASN A 714 11.07 -44.65 -19.24
N PRO A 715 10.76 -45.60 -20.12
CA PRO A 715 10.30 -46.93 -19.72
C PRO A 715 11.46 -47.83 -19.26
N GLY A 716 12.38 -47.29 -18.45
CA GLY A 716 13.57 -48.05 -18.07
C GLY A 716 14.27 -47.52 -16.79
N ASN A 717 13.60 -47.49 -15.66
CA ASN A 717 14.23 -47.70 -14.35
C ASN A 717 13.13 -48.03 -13.34
N GLY A 718 12.84 -49.33 -13.23
CA GLY A 718 12.01 -49.88 -12.20
C GLY A 718 12.65 -49.64 -10.84
N PHE A 719 12.15 -48.65 -10.11
CA PHE A 719 12.37 -48.58 -8.69
C PHE A 719 11.50 -49.66 -8.03
N ILE A 720 12.17 -50.71 -7.57
CA ILE A 720 11.61 -51.73 -6.70
C ILE A 720 11.11 -51.03 -5.44
N ALA A 721 9.78 -50.92 -5.30
CA ALA A 721 9.15 -50.55 -4.07
C ALA A 721 9.37 -51.70 -3.07
N ASN A 722 10.34 -51.53 -2.17
CA ASN A 722 10.42 -52.36 -0.96
C ASN A 722 9.30 -51.96 0.00
N SER A 723 8.18 -52.65 -0.12
CA SER A 723 7.18 -52.73 0.93
C SER A 723 7.82 -53.46 2.12
N VAL A 724 8.09 -52.76 3.23
CA VAL A 724 8.25 -53.40 4.54
C VAL A 724 7.12 -52.91 5.43
N ARG A 725 6.41 -53.94 5.96
CA ARG A 725 5.27 -53.88 6.89
C ARG A 725 5.46 -52.99 8.11
#